data_fe359f1a8ecccff3951e1b8fbeced9db
#
_entry.id   fe359f1a8ecccff3951e1b8fbeced9db
#
_cell.length_a   1.000
_cell.length_b   1.000
_cell.length_c   1.000
_cell.angle_alpha   90.00
_cell.angle_beta   90.00
_cell.angle_gamma   90.00
#
_symmetry.space_group_name_H-M   'P 1'
#
loop_
_entity.id
_entity.type
_entity.pdbx_description
1 polymer ?
#
loop_
_entity_poly.entity_id
_entity_poly.type
_entity_poly.pdbx_seq_one_letter_code
_entity_poly.pdbx_strand_id
1 'polypeptide(L)'
;MRHLLFALLLIFPAIALGQHSHAPTTELAPVTLMPGLGDVNHPVSTKNAEAQKFFNQGLAYVYAFNHAEAVRSFKRATELDPQLAMGYWGMSLALGSNYNVPADGPALLTAYTNLQKAIDLAPKASEQDRAYINALAKRYSSDLRVDQMKLAVDYKNAMGELSKRYPDDLDAATLYAESMMNLHPWKLWTLDGKPTENTLEIVSVLESVLRRNPNHPGANHYYIHAVEASTSADRALASADRLGKIAPKAGHLVHMPSHIYIRTGDYSKAAQANVDAIAVDREYMTKTGDHGLYVMIYYNHNIHFLASASAHKGRYADSIKAARELEESVSPQLKAMPMLEMFRPYPIISLVRFGRWDDVLKEPKPDEALQITTAYWHFARGSAYVAMKQLDNATSELSALQAIAKATPADAPWGNNMASDVLKIADLVLAGKIAYARGDTKSALDLLNKAAAAEDATYYNEPADWDLPVREVLGALLLTSGDSAGAEKVFREELRRHHGNGRAMFGLAESLKQQKKKAEAQKVNKEFQQAWKDADVKLTVSDLAGVPSLTPTPSASNRTAIHFSNVALKTGVRLRYAYQGNEKGTPVIMLHGYTDSWFSFSRVLPLLDRKYRVYVLDQRGHGDSERPASGYAMREFASDVVAFMDAMKIKEATIVGHSMGSFVAQHVAAQAPERVRRLVLIATATNVHTNELAQSLQREVNALSDPIPQKFAHDFQVSTTFQPLPNEFLKTAVSETLKLPAHVWREVMTGMMSPEASVAREQITAPTLIFWGDHDFFPRSEQDALVAALPKAELKVYADTGHALHWERPEQFAADLQAFIN
;
A
#
# COMPACT_ATOMS: atom_id res chain seq x y z
N MET A 1 -33.31 -40.13 -17.20
CA MET A 1 -32.34 -41.23 -17.37
C MET A 1 -31.02 -40.77 -16.79
N ARG A 2 -30.63 -41.45 -15.72
CA ARG A 2 -29.35 -41.48 -15.02
C ARG A 2 -28.57 -40.15 -14.84
N HIS A 3 -28.87 -39.46 -13.71
CA HIS A 3 -27.93 -38.50 -13.08
C HIS A 3 -26.91 -39.29 -12.31
N LEU A 4 -25.63 -39.21 -12.73
CA LEU A 4 -24.52 -39.65 -11.93
C LEU A 4 -24.12 -38.46 -11.00
N LEU A 5 -24.37 -38.63 -9.70
CA LEU A 5 -23.76 -37.86 -8.66
C LEU A 5 -22.26 -38.25 -8.64
N PHE A 6 -21.40 -37.31 -9.02
CA PHE A 6 -19.96 -37.35 -8.66
C PHE A 6 -19.82 -36.72 -7.29
N ALA A 7 -19.71 -37.52 -6.25
CA ALA A 7 -19.18 -37.13 -4.97
C ALA A 7 -17.66 -36.97 -5.18
N LEU A 8 -17.14 -35.74 -5.28
CA LEU A 8 -15.70 -35.49 -5.22
C LEU A 8 -15.26 -35.68 -3.76
N LEU A 9 -14.72 -36.85 -3.45
CA LEU A 9 -13.83 -37.02 -2.31
C LEU A 9 -12.59 -36.14 -2.54
N LEU A 10 -12.46 -35.07 -1.77
CA LEU A 10 -11.19 -34.34 -1.61
C LEU A 10 -10.23 -35.25 -0.85
N ILE A 11 -9.51 -36.11 -1.59
CA ILE A 11 -8.33 -36.80 -1.08
C ILE A 11 -7.21 -35.75 -1.09
N PHE A 12 -6.98 -35.10 0.05
CA PHE A 12 -5.70 -34.42 0.28
C PHE A 12 -4.62 -35.51 0.26
N PRO A 13 -3.55 -35.37 -0.57
CA PRO A 13 -2.40 -36.21 -0.39
C PRO A 13 -1.88 -35.95 1.02
N ALA A 14 -1.87 -36.96 1.88
CA ALA A 14 -1.17 -36.93 3.14
C ALA A 14 0.31 -36.71 2.84
N ILE A 15 0.75 -35.46 2.80
CA ILE A 15 2.16 -35.11 2.87
C ILE A 15 2.53 -35.49 4.29
N ALA A 16 3.20 -36.62 4.42
CA ALA A 16 3.83 -37.04 5.64
C ALA A 16 4.74 -35.89 6.10
N LEU A 17 4.31 -35.14 7.12
CA LEU A 17 5.15 -34.23 7.89
C LEU A 17 6.14 -35.13 8.66
N GLY A 18 7.17 -35.58 7.93
CA GLY A 18 8.31 -36.26 8.47
C GLY A 18 9.17 -35.25 9.20
N GLN A 19 9.31 -35.54 10.51
CA GLN A 19 10.40 -35.10 11.37
C GLN A 19 10.70 -33.62 11.49
N HIS A 20 10.41 -33.11 12.64
CA HIS A 20 10.91 -31.91 13.28
C HIS A 20 12.37 -31.59 12.88
N SER A 21 12.58 -30.63 11.98
CA SER A 21 13.81 -29.88 11.96
C SER A 21 13.74 -28.91 13.13
N HIS A 22 14.65 -29.04 14.09
CA HIS A 22 14.80 -28.17 15.23
C HIS A 22 15.01 -26.72 14.80
N ALA A 23 13.92 -25.96 14.65
CA ALA A 23 13.98 -24.56 15.04
C ALA A 23 14.26 -24.54 16.56
N PRO A 24 15.04 -23.61 17.10
CA PRO A 24 15.25 -23.54 18.53
C PRO A 24 13.89 -23.43 19.20
N THR A 25 13.49 -24.44 19.97
CA THR A 25 12.28 -24.40 20.79
C THR A 25 12.55 -23.40 21.89
N THR A 26 12.19 -22.14 21.63
CA THR A 26 12.02 -21.16 22.70
C THR A 26 10.93 -21.73 23.60
N GLU A 27 11.28 -22.07 24.83
CA GLU A 27 10.33 -22.55 25.81
C GLU A 27 9.30 -21.44 26.04
N LEU A 28 8.01 -21.72 25.73
CA LEU A 28 6.96 -20.74 25.91
C LEU A 28 6.87 -20.32 27.37
N ALA A 29 6.67 -19.03 27.62
CA ALA A 29 6.48 -18.53 28.99
C ALA A 29 5.32 -19.25 29.68
N PRO A 30 5.37 -19.44 31.04
CA PRO A 30 4.28 -20.03 31.77
C PRO A 30 2.94 -19.33 31.52
N VAL A 31 1.85 -20.10 31.47
CA VAL A 31 0.51 -19.55 31.29
C VAL A 31 0.11 -18.69 32.48
N THR A 32 -0.26 -17.45 32.23
CA THR A 32 -0.76 -16.52 33.25
C THR A 32 -2.15 -16.01 32.86
N LEU A 33 -2.92 -15.48 33.82
CA LEU A 33 -4.18 -14.84 33.50
C LEU A 33 -3.94 -13.55 32.73
N MET A 34 -4.59 -13.43 31.58
CA MET A 34 -4.51 -12.30 30.67
C MET A 34 -5.80 -11.46 30.76
N PRO A 35 -5.78 -10.26 31.34
CA PRO A 35 -6.96 -9.40 31.34
C PRO A 35 -7.21 -8.83 29.94
N GLY A 36 -8.49 -8.53 29.62
CA GLY A 36 -8.86 -7.87 28.37
C GLY A 36 -9.15 -8.82 27.20
N LEU A 37 -9.46 -10.08 27.46
CA LEU A 37 -9.89 -11.08 26.47
C LEU A 37 -11.41 -11.12 26.28
N GLY A 38 -12.16 -10.22 26.90
CA GLY A 38 -13.61 -10.22 26.97
C GLY A 38 -14.11 -10.76 28.31
N ASP A 39 -15.37 -10.46 28.60
CA ASP A 39 -16.05 -10.95 29.82
C ASP A 39 -16.71 -12.31 29.50
N VAL A 40 -15.91 -13.37 29.58
CA VAL A 40 -16.35 -14.75 29.42
C VAL A 40 -16.50 -15.35 30.82
N ASN A 41 -17.72 -15.73 31.17
CA ASN A 41 -18.04 -16.34 32.44
C ASN A 41 -18.95 -17.56 32.24
N HIS A 42 -18.33 -18.73 32.06
CA HIS A 42 -19.00 -20.01 31.91
C HIS A 42 -18.76 -20.85 33.17
N PRO A 43 -19.71 -20.94 34.10
CA PRO A 43 -19.55 -21.69 35.33
C PRO A 43 -19.34 -23.19 35.06
N VAL A 44 -18.33 -23.81 35.67
CA VAL A 44 -18.04 -25.25 35.56
C VAL A 44 -17.92 -25.89 36.93
N SER A 45 -18.04 -27.23 37.02
CA SER A 45 -18.03 -27.98 38.25
C SER A 45 -16.64 -28.02 38.89
N THR A 46 -16.18 -26.91 39.44
CA THR A 46 -14.95 -26.81 40.23
C THR A 46 -15.17 -26.00 41.50
N LYS A 47 -14.45 -26.31 42.56
CA LYS A 47 -14.36 -25.49 43.79
C LYS A 47 -13.12 -24.60 43.80
N ASN A 48 -12.23 -24.78 42.82
CA ASN A 48 -11.02 -23.99 42.69
C ASN A 48 -11.31 -22.75 41.85
N ALA A 49 -11.37 -21.57 42.48
CA ALA A 49 -11.69 -20.31 41.81
C ALA A 49 -10.62 -19.89 40.74
N GLU A 50 -9.36 -20.33 40.91
CA GLU A 50 -8.31 -20.07 39.95
C GLU A 50 -8.48 -20.95 38.71
N ALA A 51 -8.81 -22.27 38.92
CA ALA A 51 -9.14 -23.17 37.82
C ALA A 51 -10.33 -22.65 36.97
N GLN A 52 -11.36 -22.10 37.62
CA GLN A 52 -12.49 -21.45 36.94
C GLN A 52 -12.03 -20.28 36.07
N LYS A 53 -11.11 -19.43 36.54
CA LYS A 53 -10.59 -18.29 35.76
C LYS A 53 -9.78 -18.77 34.53
N PHE A 54 -8.95 -19.78 34.70
CA PHE A 54 -8.21 -20.35 33.57
C PHE A 54 -9.11 -21.06 32.56
N PHE A 55 -10.20 -21.69 33.02
CA PHE A 55 -11.23 -22.23 32.12
C PHE A 55 -11.89 -21.13 31.30
N ASN A 56 -12.34 -20.05 31.95
CA ASN A 56 -12.93 -18.90 31.27
C ASN A 56 -11.97 -18.28 30.25
N GLN A 57 -10.67 -18.16 30.60
CA GLN A 57 -9.63 -17.70 29.69
C GLN A 57 -9.47 -18.64 28.50
N GLY A 58 -9.48 -19.96 28.71
CA GLY A 58 -9.42 -20.94 27.64
C GLY A 58 -10.59 -20.78 26.66
N LEU A 59 -11.80 -20.57 27.16
CA LEU A 59 -13.00 -20.36 26.33
C LEU A 59 -12.93 -19.00 25.58
N ALA A 60 -12.41 -17.95 26.23
CA ALA A 60 -12.16 -16.68 25.57
C ALA A 60 -11.18 -16.80 24.38
N TYR A 61 -10.12 -17.60 24.54
CA TYR A 61 -9.18 -17.90 23.44
C TYR A 61 -9.78 -18.79 22.34
N VAL A 62 -10.70 -19.72 22.68
CA VAL A 62 -11.49 -20.43 21.65
C VAL A 62 -12.27 -19.41 20.79
N TYR A 63 -12.98 -18.48 21.44
CA TYR A 63 -13.72 -17.42 20.76
C TYR A 63 -12.83 -16.46 19.98
N ALA A 64 -11.54 -16.37 20.29
CA ALA A 64 -10.55 -15.56 19.60
C ALA A 64 -9.69 -16.34 18.58
N PHE A 65 -10.01 -17.60 18.31
CA PHE A 65 -9.26 -18.52 17.44
C PHE A 65 -7.78 -18.70 17.80
N ASN A 66 -7.35 -18.31 19.02
CA ASN A 66 -6.04 -18.66 19.55
C ASN A 66 -6.10 -20.02 20.29
N HIS A 67 -6.29 -21.05 19.49
CA HIS A 67 -6.56 -22.41 20.00
C HIS A 67 -5.38 -22.99 20.77
N ALA A 68 -4.13 -22.68 20.40
CA ALA A 68 -2.95 -23.14 21.13
C ALA A 68 -2.94 -22.60 22.58
N GLU A 69 -3.22 -21.31 22.75
CA GLU A 69 -3.27 -20.70 24.08
C GLU A 69 -4.53 -21.11 24.86
N ALA A 70 -5.63 -21.41 24.14
CA ALA A 70 -6.82 -22.02 24.76
C ALA A 70 -6.47 -23.38 25.41
N VAL A 71 -5.80 -24.27 24.66
CA VAL A 71 -5.33 -25.57 25.19
C VAL A 71 -4.43 -25.41 26.42
N ARG A 72 -3.49 -24.46 26.38
CA ARG A 72 -2.60 -24.16 27.52
C ARG A 72 -3.39 -23.66 28.73
N SER A 73 -4.38 -22.80 28.54
CA SER A 73 -5.24 -22.28 29.61
C SER A 73 -6.11 -23.39 30.25
N PHE A 74 -6.74 -24.22 29.41
CA PHE A 74 -7.51 -25.38 29.91
C PHE A 74 -6.62 -26.40 30.60
N LYS A 75 -5.42 -26.67 30.11
CA LYS A 75 -4.44 -27.51 30.77
C LYS A 75 -4.08 -26.95 32.15
N ARG A 76 -3.84 -25.65 32.24
CA ARG A 76 -3.57 -25.01 33.55
C ARG A 76 -4.75 -25.17 34.52
N ALA A 77 -5.98 -25.04 34.01
CA ALA A 77 -7.17 -25.31 34.83
C ALA A 77 -7.20 -26.75 35.37
N THR A 78 -6.83 -27.77 34.58
CA THR A 78 -6.75 -29.15 35.01
C THR A 78 -5.57 -29.45 35.95
N GLU A 79 -4.48 -28.69 35.86
CA GLU A 79 -3.37 -28.79 36.84
C GLU A 79 -3.80 -28.26 38.21
N LEU A 80 -4.62 -27.21 38.25
CA LEU A 80 -5.16 -26.62 39.47
C LEU A 80 -6.31 -27.47 40.10
N ASP A 81 -7.09 -28.12 39.24
CA ASP A 81 -8.13 -29.07 39.64
C ASP A 81 -8.17 -30.29 38.71
N PRO A 82 -7.42 -31.37 39.03
CA PRO A 82 -7.37 -32.58 38.22
C PRO A 82 -8.71 -33.29 38.02
N GLN A 83 -9.74 -32.94 38.79
CA GLN A 83 -11.10 -33.53 38.70
C GLN A 83 -12.02 -32.65 37.81
N LEU A 84 -11.53 -31.56 37.28
CA LEU A 84 -12.30 -30.67 36.40
C LEU A 84 -12.53 -31.29 35.01
N ALA A 85 -13.64 -32.03 34.86
CA ALA A 85 -14.01 -32.66 33.58
C ALA A 85 -14.05 -31.67 32.41
N MET A 86 -14.60 -30.46 32.64
CA MET A 86 -14.72 -29.42 31.63
C MET A 86 -13.37 -28.85 31.17
N GLY A 87 -12.31 -28.92 31.96
CA GLY A 87 -10.96 -28.57 31.51
C GLY A 87 -10.46 -29.50 30.40
N TYR A 88 -10.68 -30.81 30.54
CA TYR A 88 -10.36 -31.78 29.48
C TYR A 88 -11.30 -31.65 28.26
N TRP A 89 -12.59 -31.35 28.48
CA TRP A 89 -13.52 -30.98 27.42
C TRP A 89 -13.02 -29.76 26.64
N GLY A 90 -12.55 -28.70 27.31
CA GLY A 90 -12.05 -27.48 26.67
C GLY A 90 -10.80 -27.76 25.84
N MET A 91 -9.84 -28.56 26.32
CA MET A 91 -8.67 -28.97 25.50
C MET A 91 -9.12 -29.75 24.27
N SER A 92 -10.10 -30.63 24.39
CA SER A 92 -10.65 -31.37 23.25
C SER A 92 -11.35 -30.46 22.24
N LEU A 93 -12.15 -29.48 22.71
CA LEU A 93 -12.81 -28.50 21.86
C LEU A 93 -11.79 -27.70 21.06
N ALA A 94 -10.75 -27.16 21.72
CA ALA A 94 -9.75 -26.30 21.11
C ALA A 94 -8.81 -27.05 20.13
N LEU A 95 -8.66 -28.36 20.25
CA LEU A 95 -7.89 -29.20 19.31
C LEU A 95 -8.68 -29.59 18.04
N GLY A 96 -9.98 -29.32 18.00
CA GLY A 96 -10.82 -29.58 16.83
C GLY A 96 -10.68 -28.54 15.74
N SER A 97 -11.24 -28.86 14.56
CA SER A 97 -11.35 -27.91 13.45
C SER A 97 -12.14 -26.67 13.87
N ASN A 98 -11.77 -25.51 13.36
CA ASN A 98 -12.56 -24.28 13.44
C ASN A 98 -12.88 -23.76 12.04
N TYR A 99 -13.60 -22.66 11.97
CA TYR A 99 -14.04 -22.05 10.72
C TYR A 99 -12.90 -21.70 9.75
N ASN A 100 -11.68 -21.40 10.28
CA ASN A 100 -10.51 -21.00 9.47
C ASN A 100 -9.50 -22.14 9.26
N VAL A 101 -9.41 -23.08 10.20
CA VAL A 101 -8.31 -24.08 10.19
C VAL A 101 -8.88 -25.47 10.46
N PRO A 102 -8.74 -26.43 9.54
CA PRO A 102 -9.06 -27.83 9.78
C PRO A 102 -8.03 -28.46 10.75
N ALA A 103 -8.49 -29.33 11.65
CA ALA A 103 -7.59 -30.13 12.50
C ALA A 103 -6.98 -31.28 11.71
N ASP A 104 -5.70 -31.57 11.95
CA ASP A 104 -5.02 -32.74 11.40
C ASP A 104 -5.29 -34.04 12.22
N GLY A 105 -4.88 -35.17 11.67
CA GLY A 105 -5.07 -36.48 12.33
C GLY A 105 -4.49 -36.59 13.75
N PRO A 106 -3.25 -36.16 13.99
CA PRO A 106 -2.65 -36.10 15.34
C PRO A 106 -3.44 -35.25 16.33
N ALA A 107 -3.93 -34.06 15.91
CA ALA A 107 -4.74 -33.18 16.74
C ALA A 107 -6.09 -33.83 17.08
N LEU A 108 -6.77 -34.47 16.11
CA LEU A 108 -8.02 -35.20 16.30
C LEU A 108 -7.88 -36.37 17.29
N LEU A 109 -6.79 -37.16 17.25
CA LEU A 109 -6.51 -38.24 18.21
C LEU A 109 -6.23 -37.69 19.61
N THR A 110 -5.52 -36.57 19.72
CA THR A 110 -5.27 -35.90 20.99
C THR A 110 -6.56 -35.35 21.58
N ALA A 111 -7.42 -34.73 20.73
CA ALA A 111 -8.76 -34.30 21.12
C ALA A 111 -9.60 -35.45 21.66
N TYR A 112 -9.65 -36.57 20.92
CA TYR A 112 -10.33 -37.79 21.38
C TYR A 112 -9.82 -38.28 22.76
N THR A 113 -8.50 -38.33 22.94
CA THR A 113 -7.88 -38.79 24.21
C THR A 113 -8.26 -37.87 25.40
N ASN A 114 -8.23 -36.55 25.21
CA ASN A 114 -8.68 -35.60 26.24
C ASN A 114 -10.17 -35.76 26.52
N LEU A 115 -10.97 -35.97 25.48
CA LEU A 115 -12.42 -36.20 25.68
C LEU A 115 -12.75 -37.46 26.45
N GLN A 116 -11.98 -38.57 26.27
CA GLN A 116 -12.17 -39.77 27.11
C GLN A 116 -11.95 -39.46 28.60
N LYS A 117 -10.94 -38.68 28.96
CA LYS A 117 -10.74 -38.21 30.35
C LYS A 117 -11.89 -37.35 30.85
N ALA A 118 -12.47 -36.47 30.00
CA ALA A 118 -13.64 -35.71 30.37
C ALA A 118 -14.85 -36.62 30.65
N ILE A 119 -15.05 -37.67 29.83
CA ILE A 119 -16.13 -38.64 29.97
C ILE A 119 -15.96 -39.44 31.30
N ASP A 120 -14.74 -39.90 31.60
CA ASP A 120 -14.45 -40.62 32.84
C ASP A 120 -14.73 -39.80 34.10
N LEU A 121 -14.53 -38.48 34.02
CA LEU A 121 -14.78 -37.52 35.12
C LEU A 121 -16.22 -37.02 35.17
N ALA A 122 -16.96 -37.10 34.06
CA ALA A 122 -18.31 -36.58 33.90
C ALA A 122 -19.31 -37.01 35.02
N PRO A 123 -19.28 -38.25 35.61
CA PRO A 123 -20.20 -38.63 36.68
C PRO A 123 -20.16 -37.70 37.91
N LYS A 124 -19.06 -36.96 38.10
CA LYS A 124 -18.88 -36.03 39.25
C LYS A 124 -19.23 -34.58 38.86
N ALA A 125 -19.47 -34.33 37.60
CA ALA A 125 -19.77 -32.99 37.10
C ALA A 125 -21.28 -32.68 37.15
N SER A 126 -21.64 -31.41 36.95
CA SER A 126 -23.03 -30.94 36.85
C SER A 126 -23.77 -31.62 35.69
N GLU A 127 -25.08 -31.57 35.71
CA GLU A 127 -25.90 -32.06 34.58
C GLU A 127 -25.60 -31.32 33.29
N GLN A 128 -25.38 -30.01 33.39
CA GLN A 128 -25.04 -29.16 32.27
C GLN A 128 -23.64 -29.49 31.69
N ASP A 129 -22.62 -29.64 32.55
CA ASP A 129 -21.28 -30.06 32.14
C ASP A 129 -21.30 -31.43 31.42
N ARG A 130 -22.08 -32.41 31.97
CA ARG A 130 -22.27 -33.72 31.32
C ARG A 130 -22.90 -33.58 29.94
N ALA A 131 -23.86 -32.66 29.76
CA ALA A 131 -24.52 -32.43 28.46
C ALA A 131 -23.53 -31.90 27.43
N TYR A 132 -22.65 -30.94 27.78
CA TYR A 132 -21.54 -30.47 26.92
C TYR A 132 -20.57 -31.58 26.53
N ILE A 133 -20.14 -32.41 27.53
CA ILE A 133 -19.21 -33.53 27.29
C ILE A 133 -19.83 -34.53 26.31
N ASN A 134 -21.11 -34.88 26.51
CA ASN A 134 -21.84 -35.83 25.66
C ASN A 134 -22.06 -35.28 24.23
N ALA A 135 -22.28 -34.00 24.10
CA ALA A 135 -22.40 -33.35 22.78
C ALA A 135 -21.06 -33.43 22.03
N LEU A 136 -19.96 -33.01 22.67
CA LEU A 136 -18.63 -33.05 22.05
C LEU A 136 -18.18 -34.50 21.74
N ALA A 137 -18.65 -35.51 22.50
CA ALA A 137 -18.37 -36.92 22.23
C ALA A 137 -18.84 -37.41 20.87
N LYS A 138 -19.75 -36.67 20.21
CA LYS A 138 -20.21 -36.95 18.82
C LYS A 138 -19.23 -36.50 17.75
N ARG A 139 -18.27 -35.64 18.12
CA ARG A 139 -17.35 -35.00 17.17
C ARG A 139 -16.12 -35.85 16.83
N TYR A 140 -15.70 -36.76 17.70
CA TYR A 140 -14.41 -37.46 17.59
C TYR A 140 -14.54 -38.98 17.58
N SER A 141 -13.58 -39.64 16.94
CA SER A 141 -13.41 -41.10 16.93
C SER A 141 -11.93 -41.46 17.11
N SER A 142 -11.65 -42.59 17.71
CA SER A 142 -10.29 -43.19 17.72
C SER A 142 -9.86 -43.71 16.36
N ASP A 143 -10.80 -43.94 15.46
CA ASP A 143 -10.54 -44.37 14.07
C ASP A 143 -10.69 -43.16 13.11
N LEU A 144 -9.57 -42.67 12.59
CA LEU A 144 -9.52 -41.54 11.67
C LEU A 144 -10.14 -41.83 10.27
N ARG A 145 -10.41 -43.10 9.97
CA ARG A 145 -11.07 -43.52 8.72
C ARG A 145 -12.58 -43.26 8.71
N VAL A 146 -13.16 -42.97 9.87
CA VAL A 146 -14.58 -42.60 10.00
C VAL A 146 -14.83 -41.31 9.24
N ASP A 147 -15.96 -41.21 8.59
CA ASP A 147 -16.41 -40.01 7.88
C ASP A 147 -16.45 -38.80 8.84
N GLN A 148 -15.49 -37.89 8.66
CA GLN A 148 -15.35 -36.69 9.51
C GLN A 148 -16.53 -35.72 9.33
N MET A 149 -17.13 -35.66 8.13
CA MET A 149 -18.32 -34.85 7.90
C MET A 149 -19.53 -35.40 8.68
N LYS A 150 -19.69 -36.72 8.73
CA LYS A 150 -20.73 -37.35 9.55
C LYS A 150 -20.57 -37.00 11.02
N LEU A 151 -19.35 -37.08 11.56
CA LEU A 151 -19.08 -36.71 12.95
C LEU A 151 -19.37 -35.22 13.22
N ALA A 152 -19.04 -34.34 12.28
CA ALA A 152 -19.36 -32.91 12.39
C ALA A 152 -20.87 -32.66 12.40
N VAL A 153 -21.66 -33.36 11.55
CA VAL A 153 -23.13 -33.30 11.56
C VAL A 153 -23.72 -33.85 12.85
N ASP A 154 -23.19 -34.96 13.35
CA ASP A 154 -23.65 -35.57 14.64
C ASP A 154 -23.38 -34.60 15.82
N TYR A 155 -22.22 -33.94 15.81
CA TYR A 155 -21.88 -32.90 16.79
C TYR A 155 -22.81 -31.69 16.70
N LYS A 156 -23.03 -31.15 15.49
CA LYS A 156 -23.96 -30.05 15.26
C LYS A 156 -25.36 -30.37 15.80
N ASN A 157 -25.88 -31.59 15.53
CA ASN A 157 -27.18 -32.01 16.02
C ASN A 157 -27.22 -32.07 17.55
N ALA A 158 -26.18 -32.64 18.19
CA ALA A 158 -26.05 -32.71 19.64
C ALA A 158 -25.95 -31.32 20.30
N MET A 159 -25.23 -30.37 19.68
CA MET A 159 -25.16 -28.96 20.14
C MET A 159 -26.51 -28.25 19.97
N GLY A 160 -27.26 -28.54 18.92
CA GLY A 160 -28.64 -28.03 18.76
C GLY A 160 -29.59 -28.49 19.84
N GLU A 161 -29.52 -29.77 20.24
CA GLU A 161 -30.31 -30.29 21.38
C GLU A 161 -29.85 -29.70 22.72
N LEU A 162 -28.52 -29.51 22.91
CA LEU A 162 -27.98 -28.86 24.08
C LEU A 162 -28.49 -27.42 24.24
N SER A 163 -28.42 -26.63 23.17
CA SER A 163 -28.89 -25.23 23.15
C SER A 163 -30.41 -25.13 23.41
N LYS A 164 -31.21 -26.06 22.91
CA LYS A 164 -32.66 -26.12 23.21
C LYS A 164 -32.94 -26.49 24.66
N ARG A 165 -32.14 -27.40 25.24
CA ARG A 165 -32.26 -27.86 26.64
C ARG A 165 -31.91 -26.78 27.65
N TYR A 166 -30.90 -25.94 27.31
CA TYR A 166 -30.42 -24.83 28.13
C TYR A 166 -30.56 -23.50 27.40
N PRO A 167 -31.79 -23.00 27.20
CA PRO A 167 -32.04 -21.84 26.34
C PRO A 167 -31.41 -20.53 26.89
N ASP A 168 -31.09 -20.50 28.19
CA ASP A 168 -30.43 -19.35 28.83
C ASP A 168 -28.91 -19.39 28.75
N ASP A 169 -28.35 -20.51 28.32
CA ASP A 169 -26.92 -20.66 28.10
C ASP A 169 -26.52 -20.11 26.71
N LEU A 170 -25.95 -18.89 26.72
CA LEU A 170 -25.54 -18.19 25.48
C LEU A 170 -24.30 -18.82 24.84
N ASP A 171 -23.43 -19.48 25.64
CA ASP A 171 -22.30 -20.22 25.11
C ASP A 171 -22.76 -21.48 24.35
N ALA A 172 -23.77 -22.18 24.84
CA ALA A 172 -24.36 -23.31 24.14
C ALA A 172 -24.92 -22.90 22.77
N ALA A 173 -25.66 -21.78 22.73
CA ALA A 173 -26.19 -21.22 21.47
C ALA A 173 -25.06 -20.76 20.52
N THR A 174 -24.01 -20.11 21.04
CA THR A 174 -22.87 -19.63 20.26
C THR A 174 -22.07 -20.78 19.66
N LEU A 175 -21.79 -21.83 20.44
CA LEU A 175 -21.07 -23.02 19.97
C LEU A 175 -21.95 -23.88 19.02
N TYR A 176 -23.28 -23.84 19.18
CA TYR A 176 -24.18 -24.44 18.18
C TYR A 176 -24.06 -23.73 16.83
N ALA A 177 -24.06 -22.40 16.82
CA ALA A 177 -23.83 -21.63 15.59
C ALA A 177 -22.47 -21.95 14.96
N GLU A 178 -21.39 -22.00 15.77
CA GLU A 178 -20.05 -22.38 15.31
C GLU A 178 -20.02 -23.79 14.70
N SER A 179 -20.68 -24.76 15.32
CA SER A 179 -20.74 -26.13 14.79
C SER A 179 -21.42 -26.23 13.43
N MET A 180 -22.39 -25.35 13.14
CA MET A 180 -23.01 -25.22 11.80
C MET A 180 -22.07 -24.53 10.81
N MET A 181 -21.35 -23.49 11.23
CA MET A 181 -20.36 -22.79 10.37
C MET A 181 -19.27 -23.75 9.91
N ASN A 182 -18.82 -24.63 10.78
CA ASN A 182 -17.76 -25.63 10.48
C ASN A 182 -18.19 -26.72 9.47
N LEU A 183 -19.46 -26.84 9.13
CA LEU A 183 -19.90 -27.73 8.05
C LEU A 183 -19.61 -27.15 6.66
N HIS A 184 -19.59 -25.81 6.54
CA HIS A 184 -19.37 -25.10 5.28
C HIS A 184 -18.42 -23.90 5.45
N PRO A 185 -17.14 -24.11 5.87
CA PRO A 185 -16.22 -23.04 6.11
C PRO A 185 -16.06 -22.17 4.85
N TRP A 186 -16.20 -20.84 5.00
CA TRP A 186 -16.08 -19.83 3.93
C TRP A 186 -17.11 -19.94 2.79
N LYS A 187 -18.10 -20.86 2.88
CA LYS A 187 -19.13 -21.12 1.86
C LYS A 187 -20.55 -20.96 2.40
N LEU A 188 -20.76 -20.08 3.38
CA LEU A 188 -22.08 -19.77 3.93
C LEU A 188 -22.98 -19.06 2.92
N TRP A 189 -22.39 -18.36 1.96
CA TRP A 189 -23.10 -17.66 0.90
C TRP A 189 -22.58 -18.11 -0.47
N THR A 190 -23.49 -18.20 -1.44
CA THR A 190 -23.14 -18.47 -2.83
C THR A 190 -22.57 -17.21 -3.50
N LEU A 191 -21.94 -17.34 -4.66
CA LEU A 191 -21.40 -16.22 -5.44
C LEU A 191 -22.45 -15.16 -5.81
N ASP A 192 -23.73 -15.55 -5.93
CA ASP A 192 -24.87 -14.64 -6.17
C ASP A 192 -25.53 -14.13 -4.87
N GLY A 193 -24.89 -14.36 -3.72
CA GLY A 193 -25.30 -13.84 -2.41
C GLY A 193 -26.48 -14.53 -1.76
N LYS A 194 -26.85 -15.75 -2.23
CA LYS A 194 -27.89 -16.56 -1.59
C LYS A 194 -27.32 -17.36 -0.43
N PRO A 195 -28.08 -17.56 0.66
CA PRO A 195 -27.62 -18.35 1.78
C PRO A 195 -27.53 -19.84 1.38
N THR A 196 -26.46 -20.51 1.85
CA THR A 196 -26.34 -21.97 1.76
C THR A 196 -27.06 -22.64 2.93
N GLU A 197 -26.99 -23.99 3.03
CA GLU A 197 -27.60 -24.75 4.12
C GLU A 197 -27.16 -24.22 5.50
N ASN A 198 -28.10 -24.13 6.43
CA ASN A 198 -27.96 -23.64 7.81
C ASN A 198 -27.58 -22.14 7.96
N THR A 199 -27.23 -21.40 6.93
CA THR A 199 -26.74 -20.01 7.04
C THR A 199 -27.73 -19.08 7.74
N LEU A 200 -29.00 -19.14 7.37
CA LEU A 200 -30.03 -18.30 8.02
C LEU A 200 -30.28 -18.68 9.48
N GLU A 201 -30.13 -19.96 9.83
CA GLU A 201 -30.22 -20.42 11.22
C GLU A 201 -29.01 -19.92 12.03
N ILE A 202 -27.78 -20.02 11.51
CA ILE A 202 -26.57 -19.44 12.13
C ILE A 202 -26.80 -17.97 12.46
N VAL A 203 -27.21 -17.17 11.46
CA VAL A 203 -27.49 -15.75 11.63
C VAL A 203 -28.56 -15.50 12.71
N SER A 204 -29.67 -16.25 12.68
CA SER A 204 -30.77 -16.10 13.64
C SER A 204 -30.34 -16.42 15.08
N VAL A 205 -29.56 -17.49 15.26
CA VAL A 205 -29.05 -17.90 16.58
C VAL A 205 -28.11 -16.84 17.14
N LEU A 206 -27.13 -16.38 16.35
CA LEU A 206 -26.18 -15.38 16.80
C LEU A 206 -26.85 -14.04 17.10
N GLU A 207 -27.81 -13.59 16.29
CA GLU A 207 -28.61 -12.40 16.58
C GLU A 207 -29.43 -12.53 17.86
N SER A 208 -29.95 -13.74 18.15
CA SER A 208 -30.65 -14.00 19.41
C SER A 208 -29.71 -13.86 20.61
N VAL A 209 -28.50 -14.39 20.52
CA VAL A 209 -27.46 -14.23 21.56
C VAL A 209 -27.13 -12.73 21.74
N LEU A 210 -26.87 -12.00 20.66
CA LEU A 210 -26.48 -10.59 20.69
C LEU A 210 -27.60 -9.67 21.20
N ARG A 211 -28.88 -10.00 21.01
CA ARG A 211 -30.00 -9.26 21.64
C ARG A 211 -30.01 -9.41 23.15
N ARG A 212 -29.62 -10.57 23.67
CA ARG A 212 -29.58 -10.88 25.12
C ARG A 212 -28.30 -10.43 25.78
N ASN A 213 -27.17 -10.61 25.15
CA ASN A 213 -25.86 -10.12 25.56
C ASN A 213 -25.10 -9.49 24.37
N PRO A 214 -25.23 -8.18 24.15
CA PRO A 214 -24.54 -7.47 23.07
C PRO A 214 -23.01 -7.58 23.16
N ASN A 215 -22.45 -7.84 24.35
CA ASN A 215 -21.03 -7.91 24.61
C ASN A 215 -20.45 -9.34 24.60
N HIS A 216 -21.23 -10.34 24.18
CA HIS A 216 -20.73 -11.70 24.08
C HIS A 216 -19.62 -11.80 23.01
N PRO A 217 -18.32 -12.06 23.35
CA PRO A 217 -17.21 -11.96 22.42
C PRO A 217 -17.33 -12.96 21.27
N GLY A 218 -17.62 -14.22 21.56
CA GLY A 218 -17.78 -15.26 20.53
C GLY A 218 -18.94 -14.97 19.57
N ALA A 219 -20.10 -14.54 20.08
CA ALA A 219 -21.25 -14.22 19.21
C ALA A 219 -20.98 -13.03 18.27
N ASN A 220 -20.29 -11.97 18.74
CA ASN A 220 -19.91 -10.85 17.87
C ASN A 220 -18.93 -11.31 16.80
N HIS A 221 -17.94 -12.11 17.15
CA HIS A 221 -16.94 -12.65 16.22
C HIS A 221 -17.59 -13.52 15.15
N TYR A 222 -18.31 -14.53 15.54
CA TYR A 222 -18.95 -15.48 14.63
C TYR A 222 -20.05 -14.82 13.78
N TYR A 223 -20.72 -13.78 14.30
CA TYR A 223 -21.70 -13.01 13.53
C TYR A 223 -21.05 -12.21 12.39
N ILE A 224 -19.86 -11.65 12.62
CA ILE A 224 -19.08 -11.00 11.56
C ILE A 224 -18.80 -12.03 10.45
N HIS A 225 -18.22 -13.18 10.76
CA HIS A 225 -17.97 -14.26 9.79
C HIS A 225 -19.24 -14.76 9.10
N ALA A 226 -20.37 -14.83 9.83
CA ALA A 226 -21.61 -15.33 9.28
C ALA A 226 -22.22 -14.42 8.21
N VAL A 227 -21.93 -13.11 8.21
CA VAL A 227 -22.55 -12.15 7.29
C VAL A 227 -21.57 -11.41 6.37
N GLU A 228 -20.26 -11.49 6.62
CA GLU A 228 -19.24 -10.72 5.85
C GLU A 228 -19.32 -10.99 4.33
N ALA A 229 -19.52 -12.25 3.92
CA ALA A 229 -19.64 -12.62 2.51
C ALA A 229 -21.04 -12.35 1.91
N SER A 230 -22.01 -11.92 2.72
CA SER A 230 -23.37 -11.63 2.25
C SER A 230 -23.46 -10.29 1.50
N THR A 231 -24.60 -10.05 0.86
CA THR A 231 -24.95 -8.74 0.28
C THR A 231 -25.34 -7.70 1.34
N SER A 232 -25.42 -8.08 2.63
CA SER A 232 -25.85 -7.25 3.75
C SER A 232 -24.87 -7.35 4.93
N ALA A 233 -23.58 -7.22 4.65
CA ALA A 233 -22.50 -7.25 5.65
C ALA A 233 -22.63 -6.10 6.68
N ASP A 234 -23.27 -5.00 6.31
CA ASP A 234 -23.59 -3.85 7.15
C ASP A 234 -24.37 -4.21 8.41
N ARG A 235 -25.12 -5.34 8.42
CA ARG A 235 -25.82 -5.88 9.61
C ARG A 235 -24.87 -6.10 10.79
N ALA A 236 -23.59 -6.39 10.56
CA ALA A 236 -22.60 -6.60 11.60
C ALA A 236 -21.84 -5.34 12.02
N LEU A 237 -22.17 -4.13 11.52
CA LEU A 237 -21.51 -2.89 11.92
C LEU A 237 -21.52 -2.67 13.44
N ALA A 238 -22.64 -2.97 14.10
CA ALA A 238 -22.73 -2.86 15.55
C ALA A 238 -21.81 -3.83 16.29
N SER A 239 -21.57 -5.02 15.76
CA SER A 239 -20.61 -6.00 16.28
C SER A 239 -19.17 -5.54 16.00
N ALA A 240 -18.89 -5.04 14.80
CA ALA A 240 -17.59 -4.49 14.43
C ALA A 240 -17.19 -3.30 15.33
N ASP A 241 -18.08 -2.32 15.54
CA ASP A 241 -17.77 -1.13 16.35
C ASP A 241 -17.51 -1.42 17.85
N ARG A 242 -17.91 -2.60 18.34
CA ARG A 242 -17.75 -2.96 19.76
C ARG A 242 -16.70 -4.04 20.02
N LEU A 243 -16.45 -4.97 19.09
CA LEU A 243 -15.68 -6.20 19.38
C LEU A 243 -14.26 -5.92 19.86
N GLY A 244 -13.51 -5.03 19.20
CA GLY A 244 -12.16 -4.66 19.66
C GLY A 244 -12.13 -3.97 21.03
N LYS A 245 -13.25 -3.37 21.47
CA LYS A 245 -13.38 -2.77 22.81
C LYS A 245 -13.74 -3.82 23.86
N ILE A 246 -14.51 -4.86 23.49
CA ILE A 246 -14.88 -5.96 24.37
C ILE A 246 -13.63 -6.79 24.72
N ALA A 247 -12.78 -7.09 23.72
CA ALA A 247 -11.63 -7.97 23.88
C ALA A 247 -10.32 -7.28 23.38
N PRO A 248 -9.89 -6.17 24.02
CA PRO A 248 -8.79 -5.35 23.52
C PRO A 248 -7.40 -6.03 23.58
N LYS A 249 -7.27 -7.22 24.16
CA LYS A 249 -6.03 -8.01 24.23
C LYS A 249 -6.10 -9.32 23.43
N ALA A 250 -7.14 -9.52 22.63
CA ALA A 250 -7.27 -10.62 21.69
C ALA A 250 -7.05 -10.08 20.27
N GLY A 251 -5.82 -10.18 19.73
CA GLY A 251 -5.44 -9.53 18.47
C GLY A 251 -6.38 -9.85 17.33
N HIS A 252 -6.76 -11.13 17.15
CA HIS A 252 -7.73 -11.52 16.13
C HIS A 252 -9.10 -10.84 16.32
N LEU A 253 -9.60 -10.68 17.56
CA LEU A 253 -10.88 -9.98 17.79
C LEU A 253 -10.78 -8.46 17.58
N VAL A 254 -9.60 -7.86 17.75
CA VAL A 254 -9.33 -6.46 17.42
C VAL A 254 -9.29 -6.26 15.90
N HIS A 255 -8.81 -7.25 15.15
CA HIS A 255 -8.77 -7.27 13.69
C HIS A 255 -10.15 -7.44 13.06
N MET A 256 -11.01 -8.31 13.60
CA MET A 256 -12.29 -8.73 13.00
C MET A 256 -13.22 -7.60 12.52
N PRO A 257 -13.29 -6.44 13.19
CA PRO A 257 -14.03 -5.29 12.66
C PRO A 257 -13.65 -4.89 11.22
N SER A 258 -12.38 -5.13 10.82
CA SER A 258 -11.87 -4.74 9.50
C SER A 258 -12.59 -5.45 8.35
N HIS A 259 -13.04 -6.69 8.53
CA HIS A 259 -13.84 -7.43 7.56
C HIS A 259 -15.10 -6.64 7.18
N ILE A 260 -15.83 -6.15 8.17
CA ILE A 260 -17.08 -5.39 7.93
C ILE A 260 -16.77 -3.99 7.41
N TYR A 261 -15.71 -3.34 7.90
CA TYR A 261 -15.34 -2.01 7.42
C TYR A 261 -14.92 -2.02 5.94
N ILE A 262 -14.18 -3.04 5.48
CA ILE A 262 -13.88 -3.19 4.04
C ILE A 262 -15.18 -3.38 3.25
N ARG A 263 -16.07 -4.28 3.68
CA ARG A 263 -17.35 -4.56 3.02
C ARG A 263 -18.27 -3.35 2.96
N THR A 264 -18.18 -2.43 3.92
CA THR A 264 -18.97 -1.19 3.97
C THR A 264 -18.23 0.03 3.43
N GLY A 265 -16.96 -0.12 3.00
CA GLY A 265 -16.18 0.91 2.35
C GLY A 265 -15.44 1.87 3.29
N ASP A 266 -15.37 1.58 4.60
CA ASP A 266 -14.58 2.36 5.56
C ASP A 266 -13.15 1.80 5.69
N TYR A 267 -12.35 1.94 4.63
CA TYR A 267 -10.97 1.46 4.60
C TYR A 267 -10.08 2.14 5.66
N SER A 268 -10.45 3.32 6.14
CA SER A 268 -9.72 3.99 7.22
C SER A 268 -9.86 3.27 8.54
N LYS A 269 -11.10 2.90 8.92
CA LYS A 269 -11.34 2.10 10.12
C LYS A 269 -10.75 0.69 9.96
N ALA A 270 -10.83 0.09 8.76
CA ALA A 270 -10.23 -1.21 8.50
C ALA A 270 -8.71 -1.19 8.70
N ALA A 271 -8.00 -0.20 8.15
CA ALA A 271 -6.57 -0.04 8.37
C ALA A 271 -6.22 0.17 9.86
N GLN A 272 -6.98 1.04 10.57
CA GLN A 272 -6.72 1.30 11.99
C GLN A 272 -6.94 0.06 12.86
N ALA A 273 -7.99 -0.72 12.63
CA ALA A 273 -8.24 -1.97 13.38
C ALA A 273 -7.06 -2.95 13.22
N ASN A 274 -6.44 -3.01 12.04
CA ASN A 274 -5.27 -3.86 11.82
C ASN A 274 -3.98 -3.30 12.47
N VAL A 275 -3.77 -1.97 12.47
CA VAL A 275 -2.68 -1.35 13.24
C VAL A 275 -2.78 -1.72 14.71
N ASP A 276 -3.99 -1.62 15.29
CA ASP A 276 -4.25 -1.94 16.68
C ASP A 276 -4.07 -3.45 16.95
N ALA A 277 -4.55 -4.32 16.06
CA ALA A 277 -4.41 -5.78 16.17
C ALA A 277 -2.94 -6.22 16.11
N ILE A 278 -2.16 -5.69 15.16
CA ILE A 278 -0.72 -5.95 15.03
C ILE A 278 0.02 -5.55 16.32
N ALA A 279 -0.33 -4.41 16.92
CA ALA A 279 0.27 -3.98 18.18
C ALA A 279 -0.06 -4.95 19.34
N VAL A 280 -1.30 -5.43 19.43
CA VAL A 280 -1.75 -6.41 20.43
C VAL A 280 -1.03 -7.75 20.25
N ASP A 281 -0.91 -8.23 19.01
CA ASP A 281 -0.24 -9.50 18.74
C ASP A 281 1.27 -9.42 19.01
N ARG A 282 1.93 -8.30 18.73
CA ARG A 282 3.34 -8.08 19.11
C ARG A 282 3.55 -8.11 20.64
N GLU A 283 2.63 -7.49 21.39
CA GLU A 283 2.65 -7.57 22.86
C GLU A 283 2.46 -9.03 23.34
N TYR A 284 1.51 -9.76 22.74
CA TYR A 284 1.28 -11.19 23.01
C TYR A 284 2.53 -12.02 22.72
N MET A 285 3.12 -11.89 21.53
CA MET A 285 4.34 -12.60 21.13
C MET A 285 5.51 -12.32 22.09
N THR A 286 5.68 -11.05 22.48
CA THR A 286 6.74 -10.65 23.43
C THR A 286 6.54 -11.28 24.81
N LYS A 287 5.30 -11.38 25.28
CA LYS A 287 4.98 -11.96 26.60
C LYS A 287 5.06 -13.47 26.65
N THR A 288 4.64 -14.13 25.58
CA THR A 288 4.49 -15.60 25.56
C THR A 288 5.69 -16.32 24.92
N GLY A 289 6.43 -15.63 24.05
CA GLY A 289 7.43 -16.22 23.15
C GLY A 289 6.80 -17.06 22.05
N ASP A 290 5.48 -16.90 21.77
CA ASP A 290 4.78 -17.67 20.74
C ASP A 290 5.17 -17.21 19.34
N HIS A 291 5.55 -18.17 18.50
CA HIS A 291 5.82 -18.05 17.08
C HIS A 291 5.13 -19.18 16.29
N GLY A 292 4.10 -19.77 16.90
CA GLY A 292 3.36 -20.91 16.35
C GLY A 292 2.33 -20.53 15.30
N LEU A 293 1.39 -21.46 15.06
CA LEU A 293 0.39 -21.37 14.00
C LEU A 293 -0.46 -20.09 14.07
N TYR A 294 -0.81 -19.63 15.30
CA TYR A 294 -1.57 -18.39 15.47
C TYR A 294 -0.83 -17.19 14.86
N VAL A 295 0.45 -17.03 15.16
CA VAL A 295 1.28 -15.95 14.63
C VAL A 295 1.46 -16.09 13.12
N MET A 296 1.75 -17.30 12.64
CA MET A 296 1.98 -17.55 11.21
C MET A 296 0.75 -17.25 10.35
N ILE A 297 -0.45 -17.44 10.85
CA ILE A 297 -1.69 -17.20 10.12
C ILE A 297 -2.28 -15.84 10.49
N TYR A 298 -2.70 -15.62 11.74
CA TYR A 298 -3.52 -14.47 12.10
C TYR A 298 -2.74 -13.15 12.20
N TYR A 299 -1.54 -13.15 12.77
CA TYR A 299 -0.70 -11.96 12.79
C TYR A 299 -0.31 -11.51 11.36
N ASN A 300 0.10 -12.45 10.50
CA ASN A 300 0.40 -12.14 9.10
C ASN A 300 -0.84 -11.70 8.32
N HIS A 301 -2.00 -12.28 8.62
CA HIS A 301 -3.27 -11.84 8.04
C HIS A 301 -3.64 -10.40 8.42
N ASN A 302 -3.37 -9.97 9.65
CA ASN A 302 -3.56 -8.58 10.08
C ASN A 302 -2.67 -7.62 9.29
N ILE A 303 -1.40 -7.98 9.04
CA ILE A 303 -0.48 -7.18 8.21
C ILE A 303 -0.95 -7.14 6.74
N HIS A 304 -1.43 -8.27 6.23
CA HIS A 304 -2.01 -8.40 4.90
C HIS A 304 -3.20 -7.46 4.70
N PHE A 305 -4.15 -7.46 5.65
CA PHE A 305 -5.28 -6.54 5.66
C PHE A 305 -4.87 -5.08 5.72
N LEU A 306 -3.84 -4.75 6.54
CA LEU A 306 -3.31 -3.38 6.61
C LEU A 306 -2.76 -2.93 5.26
N ALA A 307 -2.02 -3.80 4.55
CA ALA A 307 -1.46 -3.50 3.22
C ALA A 307 -2.58 -3.24 2.20
N SER A 308 -3.59 -4.11 2.15
CA SER A 308 -4.73 -4.00 1.25
C SER A 308 -5.60 -2.77 1.56
N ALA A 309 -6.04 -2.60 2.82
CA ALA A 309 -6.87 -1.46 3.22
C ALA A 309 -6.17 -0.11 2.95
N SER A 310 -4.85 -0.04 3.19
CA SER A 310 -4.04 1.14 2.87
C SER A 310 -3.97 1.40 1.36
N ALA A 311 -3.86 0.34 0.54
CA ALA A 311 -3.87 0.44 -0.92
C ALA A 311 -5.22 0.98 -1.43
N HIS A 312 -6.34 0.48 -0.90
CA HIS A 312 -7.68 0.92 -1.29
C HIS A 312 -8.01 2.37 -0.92
N LYS A 313 -7.41 2.91 0.15
CA LYS A 313 -7.55 4.33 0.53
C LYS A 313 -6.48 5.25 -0.09
N GLY A 314 -5.62 4.75 -1.00
CA GLY A 314 -4.62 5.54 -1.71
C GLY A 314 -3.36 5.87 -0.91
N ARG A 315 -3.07 5.14 0.16
CA ARG A 315 -1.89 5.30 1.02
C ARG A 315 -0.77 4.38 0.57
N TYR A 316 -0.01 4.79 -0.46
CA TYR A 316 1.11 4.01 -1.00
C TYR A 316 2.17 3.69 0.06
N ALA A 317 2.60 4.70 0.81
CA ALA A 317 3.66 4.54 1.80
C ALA A 317 3.31 3.50 2.88
N ASP A 318 2.05 3.52 3.37
CA ASP A 318 1.58 2.58 4.39
C ASP A 318 1.39 1.17 3.79
N SER A 319 0.85 1.09 2.56
CA SER A 319 0.62 -0.17 1.86
C SER A 319 1.93 -0.91 1.58
N ILE A 320 2.92 -0.24 0.98
CA ILE A 320 4.21 -0.88 0.66
C ILE A 320 5.00 -1.25 1.91
N LYS A 321 4.93 -0.44 2.96
CA LYS A 321 5.56 -0.75 4.25
C LYS A 321 4.99 -2.03 4.86
N ALA A 322 3.67 -2.13 4.95
CA ALA A 322 3.00 -3.33 5.48
C ALA A 322 3.27 -4.56 4.59
N ALA A 323 3.23 -4.39 3.26
CA ALA A 323 3.53 -5.48 2.33
C ALA A 323 4.97 -6.02 2.47
N ARG A 324 5.97 -5.14 2.68
CA ARG A 324 7.36 -5.56 2.93
C ARG A 324 7.52 -6.24 4.29
N GLU A 325 6.85 -5.73 5.33
CA GLU A 325 6.83 -6.38 6.64
C GLU A 325 6.21 -7.80 6.56
N LEU A 326 5.13 -7.95 5.79
CA LEU A 326 4.50 -9.25 5.53
C LEU A 326 5.47 -10.20 4.84
N GLU A 327 6.12 -9.74 3.77
CA GLU A 327 7.14 -10.50 3.04
C GLU A 327 8.28 -10.98 3.96
N GLU A 328 8.81 -10.08 4.79
CA GLU A 328 9.88 -10.39 5.74
C GLU A 328 9.42 -11.42 6.80
N SER A 329 8.20 -11.27 7.30
CA SER A 329 7.63 -12.15 8.32
C SER A 329 7.42 -13.59 7.82
N VAL A 330 6.91 -13.77 6.58
CA VAL A 330 6.56 -15.10 6.06
C VAL A 330 7.74 -15.83 5.41
N SER A 331 8.73 -15.10 4.88
CA SER A 331 9.84 -15.69 4.08
C SER A 331 10.60 -16.81 4.80
N PRO A 332 10.93 -16.72 6.09
CA PRO A 332 11.63 -17.82 6.79
C PRO A 332 10.82 -19.11 6.90
N GLN A 333 9.49 -19.01 6.80
CA GLN A 333 8.57 -20.14 7.07
C GLN A 333 8.06 -20.83 5.79
N LEU A 334 8.28 -20.25 4.61
CA LEU A 334 7.73 -20.73 3.33
C LEU A 334 8.08 -22.20 3.04
N LYS A 335 9.30 -22.63 3.38
CA LYS A 335 9.72 -24.03 3.18
C LYS A 335 8.94 -25.01 4.06
N ALA A 336 8.64 -24.62 5.28
CA ALA A 336 7.89 -25.44 6.25
C ALA A 336 6.38 -25.35 6.03
N MET A 337 5.90 -24.19 5.57
CA MET A 337 4.49 -23.91 5.36
C MET A 337 4.28 -23.26 3.97
N PRO A 338 4.27 -24.05 2.88
CA PRO A 338 4.13 -23.54 1.50
C PRO A 338 2.85 -22.70 1.28
N MET A 339 1.78 -22.93 2.06
CA MET A 339 0.54 -22.14 1.97
C MET A 339 0.74 -20.64 2.25
N LEU A 340 1.81 -20.26 2.95
CA LEU A 340 2.16 -18.86 3.19
C LEU A 340 2.63 -18.13 1.92
N GLU A 341 2.86 -18.85 0.81
CA GLU A 341 3.21 -18.25 -0.48
C GLU A 341 2.15 -17.21 -0.92
N MET A 342 0.89 -17.39 -0.53
CA MET A 342 -0.19 -16.45 -0.88
C MET A 342 0.06 -15.00 -0.39
N PHE A 343 0.89 -14.81 0.62
CA PHE A 343 1.27 -13.49 1.13
C PHE A 343 2.43 -12.84 0.36
N ARG A 344 3.25 -13.64 -0.36
CA ARG A 344 4.49 -13.18 -1.01
C ARG A 344 4.29 -12.17 -2.15
N PRO A 345 3.21 -12.21 -2.97
CA PRO A 345 3.04 -11.26 -4.06
C PRO A 345 2.69 -9.83 -3.61
N TYR A 346 2.35 -9.58 -2.35
CA TYR A 346 1.79 -8.30 -1.91
C TYR A 346 2.67 -7.07 -2.16
N PRO A 347 4.01 -7.12 -1.99
CA PRO A 347 4.86 -5.98 -2.36
C PRO A 347 4.71 -5.60 -3.84
N ILE A 348 4.76 -6.57 -4.74
CA ILE A 348 4.66 -6.29 -6.18
C ILE A 348 3.23 -5.91 -6.60
N ILE A 349 2.19 -6.44 -5.94
CA ILE A 349 0.79 -6.02 -6.11
C ILE A 349 0.63 -4.55 -5.73
N SER A 350 1.19 -4.12 -4.58
CA SER A 350 1.20 -2.71 -4.16
C SER A 350 1.89 -1.82 -5.19
N LEU A 351 3.06 -2.21 -5.70
CA LEU A 351 3.76 -1.45 -6.74
C LEU A 351 2.91 -1.31 -8.03
N VAL A 352 2.26 -2.37 -8.48
CA VAL A 352 1.37 -2.36 -9.66
C VAL A 352 0.18 -1.45 -9.44
N ARG A 353 -0.48 -1.55 -8.28
CA ARG A 353 -1.66 -0.75 -7.96
C ARG A 353 -1.39 0.75 -7.99
N PHE A 354 -0.18 1.15 -7.59
CA PHE A 354 0.26 2.55 -7.56
C PHE A 354 1.09 2.97 -8.78
N GLY A 355 1.18 2.14 -9.82
CA GLY A 355 1.89 2.46 -11.07
C GLY A 355 3.38 2.71 -10.89
N ARG A 356 4.02 2.08 -9.90
CA ARG A 356 5.45 2.22 -9.59
C ARG A 356 6.31 1.37 -10.54
N TRP A 357 6.19 1.63 -11.83
CA TRP A 357 6.70 0.75 -12.89
C TRP A 357 8.22 0.55 -12.83
N ASP A 358 8.99 1.61 -12.55
CA ASP A 358 10.44 1.51 -12.40
C ASP A 358 10.83 0.62 -11.20
N ASP A 359 10.05 0.67 -10.12
CA ASP A 359 10.29 -0.15 -8.94
C ASP A 359 9.87 -1.61 -9.19
N VAL A 360 8.78 -1.85 -9.93
CA VAL A 360 8.38 -3.20 -10.40
C VAL A 360 9.52 -3.86 -11.18
N LEU A 361 10.20 -3.15 -12.07
CA LEU A 361 11.28 -3.71 -12.87
C LEU A 361 12.57 -3.99 -12.07
N LYS A 362 12.73 -3.37 -10.90
CA LYS A 362 13.85 -3.61 -9.97
C LYS A 362 13.59 -4.79 -9.03
N GLU A 363 12.34 -5.25 -8.90
CA GLU A 363 12.02 -6.38 -8.02
C GLU A 363 12.80 -7.62 -8.48
N PRO A 364 13.54 -8.27 -7.56
CA PRO A 364 14.29 -9.47 -7.91
C PRO A 364 13.34 -10.60 -8.33
N LYS A 365 13.83 -11.48 -9.20
CA LYS A 365 13.08 -12.69 -9.55
C LYS A 365 12.87 -13.53 -8.28
N PRO A 366 11.64 -13.98 -7.99
CA PRO A 366 11.37 -14.86 -6.85
C PRO A 366 12.13 -16.20 -6.94
N ASP A 367 12.23 -16.89 -5.80
CA ASP A 367 12.75 -18.26 -5.74
C ASP A 367 11.96 -19.17 -6.70
N GLU A 368 12.64 -20.08 -7.39
CA GLU A 368 12.03 -21.00 -8.37
C GLU A 368 10.96 -21.93 -7.76
N ALA A 369 11.02 -22.18 -6.47
CA ALA A 369 9.98 -22.93 -5.74
C ALA A 369 8.66 -22.17 -5.62
N LEU A 370 8.68 -20.82 -5.68
CA LEU A 370 7.52 -19.95 -5.53
C LEU A 370 6.89 -19.64 -6.90
N GLN A 371 6.23 -20.65 -7.48
CA GLN A 371 5.73 -20.58 -8.85
C GLN A 371 4.62 -19.52 -9.03
N ILE A 372 3.68 -19.43 -8.08
CA ILE A 372 2.56 -18.48 -8.19
C ILE A 372 3.06 -17.06 -7.95
N THR A 373 3.95 -16.85 -6.99
CA THR A 373 4.64 -15.56 -6.79
C THR A 373 5.40 -15.14 -8.05
N THR A 374 6.07 -16.08 -8.72
CA THR A 374 6.79 -15.84 -9.98
C THR A 374 5.83 -15.44 -11.11
N ALA A 375 4.63 -16.02 -11.17
CA ALA A 375 3.60 -15.62 -12.11
C ALA A 375 3.10 -14.18 -11.87
N TYR A 376 2.89 -13.78 -10.62
CA TYR A 376 2.58 -12.39 -10.26
C TYR A 376 3.73 -11.43 -10.64
N TRP A 377 4.97 -11.85 -10.46
CA TRP A 377 6.14 -11.08 -10.87
C TRP A 377 6.17 -10.86 -12.40
N HIS A 378 5.87 -11.89 -13.21
CA HIS A 378 5.74 -11.76 -14.67
C HIS A 378 4.56 -10.85 -15.05
N PHE A 379 3.40 -10.99 -14.39
CA PHE A 379 2.24 -10.10 -14.59
C PHE A 379 2.61 -8.63 -14.34
N ALA A 380 3.30 -8.35 -13.24
CA ALA A 380 3.68 -7.00 -12.85
C ALA A 380 4.67 -6.39 -13.83
N ARG A 381 5.72 -7.13 -14.21
CA ARG A 381 6.73 -6.70 -15.20
C ARG A 381 6.11 -6.49 -16.58
N GLY A 382 5.23 -7.42 -17.01
CA GLY A 382 4.46 -7.27 -18.24
C GLY A 382 3.63 -5.98 -18.24
N SER A 383 2.93 -5.68 -17.13
CA SER A 383 2.18 -4.44 -16.95
C SER A 383 3.09 -3.20 -17.00
N ALA A 384 4.27 -3.24 -16.36
CA ALA A 384 5.26 -2.18 -16.40
C ALA A 384 5.77 -1.93 -17.83
N TYR A 385 6.10 -2.99 -18.57
CA TYR A 385 6.52 -2.89 -19.96
C TYR A 385 5.42 -2.34 -20.88
N VAL A 386 4.15 -2.70 -20.65
CA VAL A 386 3.02 -2.06 -21.37
C VAL A 386 2.99 -0.57 -21.09
N ALA A 387 3.05 -0.14 -19.82
CA ALA A 387 3.04 1.27 -19.43
C ALA A 387 4.20 2.06 -20.06
N MET A 388 5.36 1.41 -20.24
CA MET A 388 6.57 1.97 -20.86
C MET A 388 6.61 1.80 -22.39
N LYS A 389 5.55 1.25 -23.02
CA LYS A 389 5.45 0.99 -24.48
C LYS A 389 6.47 -0.01 -25.02
N GLN A 390 7.00 -0.90 -24.19
CA GLN A 390 7.94 -1.96 -24.54
C GLN A 390 7.17 -3.28 -24.79
N LEU A 391 6.35 -3.31 -25.85
CA LEU A 391 5.35 -4.35 -26.06
C LEU A 391 5.90 -5.74 -26.34
N ASP A 392 7.11 -5.84 -26.89
CA ASP A 392 7.77 -7.15 -27.11
C ASP A 392 8.19 -7.76 -25.77
N ASN A 393 8.76 -6.94 -24.87
CA ASN A 393 9.08 -7.37 -23.50
C ASN A 393 7.81 -7.78 -22.76
N ALA A 394 6.73 -6.99 -22.86
CA ALA A 394 5.44 -7.32 -22.24
C ALA A 394 4.88 -8.66 -22.74
N THR A 395 5.04 -8.96 -24.04
CA THR A 395 4.58 -10.23 -24.65
C THR A 395 5.41 -11.41 -24.15
N SER A 396 6.72 -11.21 -23.95
CA SER A 396 7.61 -12.23 -23.39
C SER A 396 7.21 -12.56 -21.94
N GLU A 397 6.91 -11.54 -21.12
CA GLU A 397 6.44 -11.74 -19.75
C GLU A 397 5.06 -12.43 -19.71
N LEU A 398 4.14 -12.10 -20.63
CA LEU A 398 2.85 -12.79 -20.76
C LEU A 398 3.05 -14.27 -21.10
N SER A 399 3.95 -14.59 -22.02
CA SER A 399 4.24 -15.98 -22.40
C SER A 399 4.80 -16.78 -21.22
N ALA A 400 5.66 -16.17 -20.40
CA ALA A 400 6.20 -16.80 -19.19
C ALA A 400 5.10 -17.04 -18.13
N LEU A 401 4.23 -16.06 -17.89
CA LEU A 401 3.04 -16.20 -17.04
C LEU A 401 2.16 -17.38 -17.50
N GLN A 402 1.85 -17.45 -18.80
CA GLN A 402 1.01 -18.51 -19.37
C GLN A 402 1.67 -19.90 -19.25
N ALA A 403 2.99 -19.99 -19.35
CA ALA A 403 3.71 -21.24 -19.14
C ALA A 403 3.56 -21.75 -17.70
N ILE A 404 3.67 -20.86 -16.70
CA ILE A 404 3.44 -21.19 -15.29
C ILE A 404 1.98 -21.58 -15.06
N ALA A 405 1.03 -20.79 -15.56
CA ALA A 405 -0.40 -21.08 -15.41
C ALA A 405 -0.77 -22.46 -15.99
N LYS A 406 -0.18 -22.84 -17.11
CA LYS A 406 -0.37 -24.15 -17.74
C LYS A 406 0.24 -25.30 -16.92
N ALA A 407 1.36 -25.06 -16.25
CA ALA A 407 2.06 -26.06 -15.43
C ALA A 407 1.45 -26.20 -14.02
N THR A 408 0.68 -25.21 -13.55
CA THR A 408 0.08 -25.22 -12.23
C THR A 408 -1.00 -26.30 -12.13
N PRO A 409 -0.95 -27.20 -11.11
CA PRO A 409 -1.97 -28.22 -10.89
C PRO A 409 -3.37 -27.57 -10.72
N ALA A 410 -4.38 -28.22 -11.29
CA ALA A 410 -5.75 -27.71 -11.26
C ALA A 410 -6.35 -27.61 -9.83
N ASP A 411 -5.80 -28.38 -8.90
CA ASP A 411 -6.21 -28.46 -7.49
C ASP A 411 -5.22 -27.72 -6.56
N ALA A 412 -4.27 -26.95 -7.11
CA ALA A 412 -3.35 -26.14 -6.31
C ALA A 412 -4.12 -25.03 -5.58
N PRO A 413 -4.16 -25.02 -4.22
CA PRO A 413 -4.93 -24.03 -3.48
C PRO A 413 -4.24 -22.66 -3.49
N TRP A 414 -5.05 -21.60 -3.46
CA TRP A 414 -4.61 -20.22 -3.29
C TRP A 414 -5.69 -19.43 -2.52
N GLY A 415 -5.48 -19.24 -1.22
CA GLY A 415 -6.52 -18.73 -0.33
C GLY A 415 -7.75 -19.62 -0.31
N ASN A 416 -8.91 -19.03 -0.56
CA ASN A 416 -10.19 -19.76 -0.68
C ASN A 416 -10.51 -20.23 -2.11
N ASN A 417 -9.59 -19.97 -3.06
CA ASN A 417 -9.73 -20.28 -4.49
C ASN A 417 -8.64 -21.24 -4.97
N MET A 418 -8.59 -21.51 -6.25
CA MET A 418 -7.49 -22.25 -6.87
C MET A 418 -6.52 -21.27 -7.53
N ALA A 419 -5.22 -21.61 -7.50
CA ALA A 419 -4.20 -20.81 -8.15
C ALA A 419 -4.50 -20.58 -9.64
N SER A 420 -5.06 -21.59 -10.32
CA SER A 420 -5.50 -21.50 -11.73
C SER A 420 -6.55 -20.40 -11.96
N ASP A 421 -7.46 -20.12 -10.99
CA ASP A 421 -8.46 -19.07 -11.13
C ASP A 421 -7.82 -17.69 -11.13
N VAL A 422 -6.90 -17.46 -10.20
CA VAL A 422 -6.19 -16.19 -10.05
C VAL A 422 -5.23 -15.93 -11.21
N LEU A 423 -4.49 -16.96 -11.65
CA LEU A 423 -3.59 -16.87 -12.80
C LEU A 423 -4.33 -16.62 -14.11
N LYS A 424 -5.57 -17.15 -14.25
CA LYS A 424 -6.44 -16.84 -15.39
C LYS A 424 -6.83 -15.36 -15.44
N ILE A 425 -7.10 -14.74 -14.28
CA ILE A 425 -7.39 -13.31 -14.22
C ILE A 425 -6.14 -12.53 -14.64
N ALA A 426 -4.97 -12.86 -14.09
CA ALA A 426 -3.69 -12.22 -14.43
C ALA A 426 -3.38 -12.29 -15.93
N ASP A 427 -3.54 -13.47 -16.54
CA ASP A 427 -3.35 -13.69 -17.99
C ASP A 427 -4.27 -12.79 -18.82
N LEU A 428 -5.57 -12.83 -18.57
CA LEU A 428 -6.58 -12.07 -19.30
C LEU A 428 -6.38 -10.55 -19.16
N VAL A 429 -6.02 -10.06 -17.96
CA VAL A 429 -5.78 -8.63 -17.72
C VAL A 429 -4.52 -8.18 -18.47
N LEU A 430 -3.41 -8.93 -18.39
CA LEU A 430 -2.18 -8.55 -19.07
C LEU A 430 -2.34 -8.63 -20.61
N ALA A 431 -2.97 -9.69 -21.12
CA ALA A 431 -3.27 -9.81 -22.54
C ALA A 431 -4.16 -8.64 -23.04
N GLY A 432 -5.18 -8.26 -22.24
CA GLY A 432 -6.04 -7.12 -22.54
C GLY A 432 -5.28 -5.79 -22.59
N LYS A 433 -4.39 -5.54 -21.63
CA LYS A 433 -3.51 -4.35 -21.62
C LYS A 433 -2.59 -4.30 -22.85
N ILE A 434 -1.99 -5.44 -23.25
CA ILE A 434 -1.13 -5.53 -24.44
C ILE A 434 -1.94 -5.27 -25.72
N ALA A 435 -3.12 -5.89 -25.86
CA ALA A 435 -4.02 -5.67 -27.02
C ALA A 435 -4.38 -4.20 -27.17
N TYR A 436 -4.78 -3.55 -26.05
CA TYR A 436 -5.08 -2.12 -26.04
C TYR A 436 -3.88 -1.28 -26.48
N ALA A 437 -2.70 -1.53 -25.90
CA ALA A 437 -1.49 -0.78 -26.23
C ALA A 437 -1.04 -0.95 -27.69
N ARG A 438 -1.45 -2.05 -28.36
CA ARG A 438 -1.28 -2.29 -29.80
C ARG A 438 -2.36 -1.63 -30.68
N GLY A 439 -3.36 -0.97 -30.07
CA GLY A 439 -4.45 -0.33 -30.79
C GLY A 439 -5.68 -1.24 -31.03
N ASP A 440 -5.64 -2.50 -30.63
CA ASP A 440 -6.77 -3.42 -30.74
C ASP A 440 -7.70 -3.29 -29.53
N THR A 441 -8.46 -2.19 -29.53
CA THR A 441 -9.40 -1.87 -28.44
C THR A 441 -10.50 -2.93 -28.31
N LYS A 442 -10.95 -3.53 -29.42
CA LYS A 442 -12.03 -4.53 -29.37
C LYS A 442 -11.57 -5.77 -28.61
N SER A 443 -10.46 -6.37 -29.01
CA SER A 443 -9.90 -7.54 -28.32
C SER A 443 -9.56 -7.23 -26.86
N ALA A 444 -9.06 -6.03 -26.58
CA ALA A 444 -8.76 -5.60 -25.21
C ALA A 444 -10.00 -5.61 -24.30
N LEU A 445 -11.10 -5.01 -24.76
CA LEU A 445 -12.36 -4.98 -24.00
C LEU A 445 -12.97 -6.38 -23.85
N ASP A 446 -12.90 -7.23 -24.88
CA ASP A 446 -13.37 -8.62 -24.81
C ASP A 446 -12.58 -9.45 -23.77
N LEU A 447 -11.25 -9.27 -23.71
CA LEU A 447 -10.38 -9.94 -22.73
C LEU A 447 -10.66 -9.45 -21.31
N LEU A 448 -10.79 -8.13 -21.11
CA LEU A 448 -11.09 -7.58 -19.78
C LEU A 448 -12.51 -7.90 -19.29
N ASN A 449 -13.49 -8.03 -20.18
CA ASN A 449 -14.82 -8.54 -19.77
C ASN A 449 -14.74 -10.00 -19.33
N LYS A 450 -13.93 -10.84 -19.99
CA LYS A 450 -13.66 -12.21 -19.56
C LYS A 450 -12.91 -12.24 -18.23
N ALA A 451 -11.96 -11.33 -18.02
CA ALA A 451 -11.24 -11.20 -16.76
C ALA A 451 -12.18 -10.80 -15.60
N ALA A 452 -13.07 -9.81 -15.82
CA ALA A 452 -14.06 -9.42 -14.83
C ALA A 452 -15.04 -10.55 -14.50
N ALA A 453 -15.45 -11.35 -15.49
CA ALA A 453 -16.28 -12.54 -15.27
C ALA A 453 -15.51 -13.64 -14.51
N ALA A 454 -14.20 -13.79 -14.74
CA ALA A 454 -13.35 -14.72 -13.99
C ALA A 454 -13.18 -14.27 -12.53
N GLU A 455 -12.98 -12.97 -12.29
CA GLU A 455 -12.95 -12.36 -10.95
C GLU A 455 -14.29 -12.58 -10.21
N ASP A 456 -15.43 -12.41 -10.88
CA ASP A 456 -16.76 -12.64 -10.32
C ASP A 456 -17.03 -14.11 -9.95
N ALA A 457 -16.28 -15.04 -10.55
CA ALA A 457 -16.40 -16.48 -10.29
C ALA A 457 -15.51 -16.94 -9.12
N THR A 458 -14.68 -16.08 -8.54
CA THR A 458 -13.89 -16.42 -7.35
C THR A 458 -14.76 -16.43 -6.10
N TYR A 459 -14.50 -17.38 -5.20
CA TYR A 459 -15.11 -17.39 -3.88
C TYR A 459 -14.60 -16.23 -3.04
N TYR A 460 -15.46 -15.81 -2.11
CA TYR A 460 -15.12 -14.73 -1.17
C TYR A 460 -13.87 -15.06 -0.36
N ASN A 461 -12.96 -14.10 -0.30
CA ASN A 461 -11.81 -14.03 0.60
C ASN A 461 -11.53 -12.55 0.92
N GLU A 462 -10.99 -12.25 2.08
CA GLU A 462 -10.53 -10.92 2.45
C GLU A 462 -9.15 -11.00 3.12
N PRO A 463 -8.20 -10.19 2.63
CA PRO A 463 -8.25 -9.50 1.33
C PRO A 463 -8.53 -10.46 0.18
N ALA A 464 -9.07 -9.95 -0.92
CA ALA A 464 -9.39 -10.76 -2.09
C ALA A 464 -8.12 -11.45 -2.63
N ASP A 465 -8.23 -12.72 -3.08
CA ASP A 465 -7.10 -13.46 -3.65
C ASP A 465 -6.53 -12.78 -4.93
N TRP A 466 -7.36 -11.96 -5.58
CA TRP A 466 -6.97 -11.01 -6.62
C TRP A 466 -7.31 -9.58 -6.16
N ASP A 467 -6.36 -8.86 -5.56
CA ASP A 467 -6.56 -7.54 -4.95
C ASP A 467 -6.27 -6.36 -5.91
N LEU A 468 -6.54 -6.57 -7.21
CA LEU A 468 -6.43 -5.57 -8.28
C LEU A 468 -7.73 -5.54 -9.10
N PRO A 469 -8.81 -4.89 -8.64
CA PRO A 469 -10.13 -4.98 -9.26
C PRO A 469 -10.09 -4.74 -10.78
N VAL A 470 -10.52 -5.74 -11.55
CA VAL A 470 -10.44 -5.73 -13.02
C VAL A 470 -11.26 -4.58 -13.62
N ARG A 471 -12.37 -4.23 -12.99
CA ARG A 471 -13.28 -3.17 -13.45
C ARG A 471 -12.66 -1.78 -13.38
N GLU A 472 -11.63 -1.57 -12.54
CA GLU A 472 -10.87 -0.31 -12.57
C GLU A 472 -10.17 -0.13 -13.92
N VAL A 473 -9.51 -1.18 -14.42
CA VAL A 473 -8.84 -1.17 -15.73
C VAL A 473 -9.86 -1.12 -16.88
N LEU A 474 -10.88 -1.97 -16.86
CA LEU A 474 -11.92 -2.03 -17.90
C LEU A 474 -12.63 -0.67 -18.05
N GLY A 475 -13.08 -0.07 -16.94
CA GLY A 475 -13.74 1.23 -16.93
C GLY A 475 -12.85 2.34 -17.45
N ALA A 476 -11.57 2.34 -17.10
CA ALA A 476 -10.59 3.31 -17.59
C ALA A 476 -10.34 3.18 -19.10
N LEU A 477 -10.28 1.96 -19.64
CA LEU A 477 -10.13 1.74 -21.09
C LEU A 477 -11.38 2.17 -21.87
N LEU A 478 -12.58 1.94 -21.33
CA LEU A 478 -13.81 2.45 -21.91
C LEU A 478 -13.83 3.98 -21.95
N LEU A 479 -13.41 4.65 -20.85
CA LEU A 479 -13.29 6.11 -20.81
C LEU A 479 -12.32 6.65 -21.86
N THR A 480 -11.15 6.04 -21.98
CA THR A 480 -10.14 6.47 -22.95
C THR A 480 -10.51 6.15 -24.39
N SER A 481 -11.37 5.16 -24.62
CA SER A 481 -11.94 4.82 -25.95
C SER A 481 -13.16 5.67 -26.32
N GLY A 482 -13.63 6.56 -25.42
CA GLY A 482 -14.79 7.44 -25.65
C GLY A 482 -16.15 6.86 -25.24
N ASP A 483 -16.22 5.62 -24.76
CA ASP A 483 -17.46 5.01 -24.24
C ASP A 483 -17.66 5.36 -22.75
N SER A 484 -18.00 6.61 -22.50
CA SER A 484 -18.26 7.10 -21.14
C SER A 484 -19.51 6.48 -20.51
N ALA A 485 -20.49 6.02 -21.29
CA ALA A 485 -21.69 5.37 -20.76
C ALA A 485 -21.39 3.93 -20.33
N GLY A 486 -20.61 3.20 -21.11
CA GLY A 486 -20.08 1.88 -20.72
C GLY A 486 -19.21 1.95 -19.48
N ALA A 487 -18.32 2.95 -19.40
CA ALA A 487 -17.46 3.19 -18.24
C ALA A 487 -18.29 3.47 -16.97
N GLU A 488 -19.30 4.32 -17.04
CA GLU A 488 -20.23 4.57 -15.93
C GLU A 488 -20.85 3.26 -15.39
N LYS A 489 -21.35 2.41 -16.28
CA LYS A 489 -21.96 1.13 -15.90
C LYS A 489 -20.94 0.24 -15.17
N VAL A 490 -19.71 0.17 -15.67
CA VAL A 490 -18.64 -0.66 -15.10
C VAL A 490 -18.22 -0.15 -13.72
N PHE A 491 -18.01 1.18 -13.55
CA PHE A 491 -17.64 1.73 -12.26
C PHE A 491 -18.76 1.66 -11.22
N ARG A 492 -20.04 1.79 -11.64
CA ARG A 492 -21.17 1.58 -10.72
C ARG A 492 -21.25 0.12 -10.23
N GLU A 493 -20.98 -0.86 -11.10
CA GLU A 493 -20.94 -2.27 -10.72
C GLU A 493 -19.73 -2.54 -9.79
N GLU A 494 -18.59 -1.93 -10.04
CA GLU A 494 -17.44 -2.00 -9.13
C GLU A 494 -17.79 -1.47 -7.73
N LEU A 495 -18.43 -0.30 -7.65
CA LEU A 495 -18.84 0.31 -6.37
C LEU A 495 -19.95 -0.47 -5.65
N ARG A 496 -20.75 -1.26 -6.38
CA ARG A 496 -21.73 -2.17 -5.78
C ARG A 496 -21.04 -3.35 -5.09
N ARG A 497 -19.89 -3.81 -5.62
CA ARG A 497 -19.11 -4.93 -5.08
C ARG A 497 -18.14 -4.47 -4.00
N HIS A 498 -17.44 -3.40 -4.26
CA HIS A 498 -16.42 -2.81 -3.38
C HIS A 498 -16.83 -1.39 -2.99
N HIS A 499 -17.70 -1.31 -1.97
CA HIS A 499 -18.16 -0.03 -1.45
C HIS A 499 -16.97 0.86 -1.08
N GLY A 500 -17.09 2.16 -1.29
CA GLY A 500 -16.06 3.10 -0.91
C GLY A 500 -14.75 3.07 -1.73
N ASN A 501 -14.66 2.24 -2.79
CA ASN A 501 -13.48 2.18 -3.67
C ASN A 501 -13.22 3.55 -4.33
N GLY A 502 -12.20 4.28 -3.82
CA GLY A 502 -11.88 5.63 -4.29
C GLY A 502 -11.47 5.69 -5.76
N ARG A 503 -10.78 4.66 -6.27
CA ARG A 503 -10.38 4.59 -7.68
C ARG A 503 -11.60 4.45 -8.61
N ALA A 504 -12.57 3.63 -8.23
CA ALA A 504 -13.83 3.49 -8.96
C ALA A 504 -14.70 4.76 -8.86
N MET A 505 -14.74 5.44 -7.70
CA MET A 505 -15.40 6.74 -7.56
C MET A 505 -14.80 7.81 -8.48
N PHE A 506 -13.46 7.88 -8.54
CA PHE A 506 -12.76 8.77 -9.46
C PHE A 506 -13.13 8.48 -10.92
N GLY A 507 -13.08 7.21 -11.34
CA GLY A 507 -13.46 6.80 -12.69
C GLY A 507 -14.93 7.09 -13.02
N LEU A 508 -15.84 6.89 -12.06
CA LEU A 508 -17.25 7.23 -12.21
C LEU A 508 -17.46 8.74 -12.35
N ALA A 509 -16.78 9.55 -11.55
CA ALA A 509 -16.87 11.02 -11.64
C ALA A 509 -16.41 11.52 -13.02
N GLU A 510 -15.30 10.97 -13.56
CA GLU A 510 -14.80 11.32 -14.89
C GLU A 510 -15.74 10.85 -16.01
N SER A 511 -16.37 9.66 -15.89
CA SER A 511 -17.34 9.17 -16.87
C SER A 511 -18.61 10.03 -16.90
N LEU A 512 -19.12 10.46 -15.76
CA LEU A 512 -20.27 11.37 -15.64
C LEU A 512 -19.95 12.78 -16.19
N LYS A 513 -18.73 13.27 -15.94
CA LYS A 513 -18.25 14.56 -16.46
C LYS A 513 -18.19 14.56 -17.98
N GLN A 514 -17.65 13.52 -18.61
CA GLN A 514 -17.61 13.38 -20.08
C GLN A 514 -19.01 13.33 -20.68
N GLN A 515 -19.99 12.72 -20.00
CA GLN A 515 -21.40 12.69 -20.38
C GLN A 515 -22.17 14.00 -20.09
N LYS A 516 -21.50 15.03 -19.56
CA LYS A 516 -22.10 16.31 -19.17
C LYS A 516 -23.16 16.20 -18.04
N LYS A 517 -23.16 15.11 -17.26
CA LYS A 517 -24.03 14.89 -16.08
C LYS A 517 -23.48 15.63 -14.84
N LYS A 518 -23.45 16.98 -14.90
CA LYS A 518 -22.72 17.85 -13.97
C LYS A 518 -23.08 17.62 -12.50
N ALA A 519 -24.37 17.53 -12.15
CA ALA A 519 -24.81 17.40 -10.77
C ALA A 519 -24.37 16.05 -10.14
N GLU A 520 -24.53 14.94 -10.87
CA GLU A 520 -24.07 13.63 -10.41
C GLU A 520 -22.55 13.57 -10.32
N ALA A 521 -21.83 14.09 -11.30
CA ALA A 521 -20.37 14.15 -11.30
C ALA A 521 -19.85 14.93 -10.05
N GLN A 522 -20.47 16.05 -9.69
CA GLN A 522 -20.11 16.82 -8.50
C GLN A 522 -20.38 16.04 -7.21
N LYS A 523 -21.51 15.33 -7.12
CA LYS A 523 -21.83 14.49 -5.96
C LYS A 523 -20.78 13.39 -5.78
N VAL A 524 -20.52 12.59 -6.83
CA VAL A 524 -19.56 11.48 -6.76
C VAL A 524 -18.14 11.99 -6.51
N ASN A 525 -17.76 13.13 -7.10
CA ASN A 525 -16.46 13.74 -6.83
C ASN A 525 -16.29 14.17 -5.35
N LYS A 526 -17.36 14.67 -4.70
CA LYS A 526 -17.34 14.97 -3.26
C LYS A 526 -17.14 13.69 -2.42
N GLU A 527 -17.82 12.61 -2.78
CA GLU A 527 -17.65 11.31 -2.13
C GLU A 527 -16.22 10.77 -2.34
N PHE A 528 -15.68 10.88 -3.55
CA PHE A 528 -14.28 10.56 -3.85
C PHE A 528 -13.30 11.36 -3.00
N GLN A 529 -13.44 12.68 -2.94
CA GLN A 529 -12.56 13.54 -2.14
C GLN A 529 -12.58 13.18 -0.65
N GLN A 530 -13.74 12.75 -0.13
CA GLN A 530 -13.83 12.28 1.25
C GLN A 530 -13.13 10.92 1.45
N ALA A 531 -13.31 9.97 0.51
CA ALA A 531 -12.64 8.68 0.55
C ALA A 531 -11.11 8.78 0.37
N TRP A 532 -10.67 9.76 -0.41
CA TRP A 532 -9.26 9.96 -0.82
C TRP A 532 -8.56 11.09 -0.04
N LYS A 533 -9.17 11.61 1.04
CA LYS A 533 -8.66 12.78 1.79
C LYS A 533 -7.26 12.57 2.39
N ASP A 534 -6.96 11.33 2.79
CA ASP A 534 -5.70 10.96 3.43
C ASP A 534 -4.71 10.29 2.45
N ALA A 535 -5.05 10.23 1.15
CA ALA A 535 -4.21 9.58 0.14
C ALA A 535 -2.91 10.37 -0.08
N ASP A 536 -1.81 9.65 -0.27
CA ASP A 536 -0.49 10.20 -0.59
C ASP A 536 -0.21 10.19 -2.11
N VAL A 537 -1.19 9.75 -2.92
CA VAL A 537 -1.12 9.73 -4.38
C VAL A 537 -2.30 10.48 -5.02
N LYS A 538 -2.04 11.09 -6.18
CA LYS A 538 -3.09 11.65 -7.05
C LYS A 538 -3.44 10.65 -8.14
N LEU A 539 -4.70 10.65 -8.60
CA LEU A 539 -5.18 9.76 -9.64
C LEU A 539 -5.38 10.49 -10.97
N THR A 540 -5.04 9.79 -12.04
CA THR A 540 -5.45 10.08 -13.41
C THR A 540 -6.17 8.85 -13.99
N VAL A 541 -6.88 9.02 -15.13
CA VAL A 541 -7.50 7.87 -15.81
C VAL A 541 -6.44 6.86 -16.27
N SER A 542 -5.25 7.33 -16.64
CA SER A 542 -4.12 6.47 -17.01
C SER A 542 -3.60 5.63 -15.85
N ASP A 543 -3.65 6.14 -14.62
CA ASP A 543 -3.26 5.38 -13.42
C ASP A 543 -4.22 4.22 -13.13
N LEU A 544 -5.52 4.40 -13.43
CA LEU A 544 -6.47 3.29 -13.32
C LEU A 544 -6.22 2.22 -14.38
N ALA A 545 -5.95 2.65 -15.61
CA ALA A 545 -5.74 1.74 -16.74
C ALA A 545 -4.40 0.97 -16.64
N GLY A 546 -3.36 1.61 -16.08
CA GLY A 546 -2.00 1.07 -16.11
C GLY A 546 -1.49 0.83 -17.53
N VAL A 547 -2.00 1.60 -18.51
CA VAL A 547 -1.61 1.57 -19.92
C VAL A 547 -1.44 2.99 -20.42
N PRO A 548 -0.58 3.23 -21.44
CA PRO A 548 -0.48 4.53 -22.08
C PRO A 548 -1.82 4.89 -22.73
N SER A 549 -2.28 6.14 -22.64
CA SER A 549 -3.47 6.60 -23.36
C SER A 549 -3.26 6.43 -24.87
N LEU A 550 -4.19 5.73 -25.55
CA LEU A 550 -4.25 5.66 -27.03
C LEU A 550 -4.97 6.84 -27.64
N THR A 551 -5.92 7.46 -26.89
CA THR A 551 -6.35 8.77 -27.30
C THR A 551 -5.11 9.64 -27.28
N PRO A 552 -4.86 10.44 -28.32
CA PRO A 552 -4.02 11.57 -28.11
C PRO A 552 -4.74 12.35 -26.96
N THR A 553 -4.35 12.16 -25.71
CA THR A 553 -4.26 13.29 -24.79
C THR A 553 -3.68 14.38 -25.66
N PRO A 554 -4.29 15.61 -25.81
CA PRO A 554 -3.82 16.53 -26.79
C PRO A 554 -2.30 16.42 -26.79
N SER A 555 -1.87 15.61 -27.72
CA SER A 555 -0.60 14.94 -28.02
C SER A 555 0.47 14.95 -26.92
N ALA A 556 1.03 13.74 -26.62
CA ALA A 556 2.47 13.62 -26.36
C ALA A 556 3.32 14.22 -27.53
N SER A 557 2.75 14.48 -28.74
CA SER A 557 3.26 15.40 -29.75
C SER A 557 3.16 16.85 -29.28
N ASN A 558 2.57 17.11 -28.12
CA ASN A 558 2.45 18.39 -27.46
C ASN A 558 3.17 18.47 -26.09
N ARG A 559 3.91 17.46 -25.61
CA ARG A 559 5.07 17.77 -24.77
C ARG A 559 6.03 18.54 -25.67
N THR A 560 6.25 19.81 -25.37
CA THR A 560 7.23 20.64 -26.05
C THR A 560 8.53 19.87 -25.99
N ALA A 561 9.01 19.42 -27.16
CA ALA A 561 10.35 18.88 -27.23
C ALA A 561 11.26 19.95 -26.60
N ILE A 562 12.07 19.56 -25.65
CA ILE A 562 13.11 20.44 -25.10
C ILE A 562 14.13 20.57 -26.22
N HIS A 563 14.27 21.78 -26.73
CA HIS A 563 15.24 22.12 -27.77
C HIS A 563 16.48 22.69 -27.12
N PHE A 564 17.60 22.52 -27.79
CA PHE A 564 18.89 23.08 -27.36
C PHE A 564 19.47 23.99 -28.41
N SER A 565 20.12 25.06 -27.96
CA SER A 565 20.83 25.95 -28.86
C SER A 565 22.00 26.62 -28.11
N ASN A 566 22.84 27.31 -28.84
CA ASN A 566 23.97 28.10 -28.33
C ASN A 566 23.83 29.54 -28.72
N VAL A 567 24.34 30.45 -27.89
CA VAL A 567 24.36 31.87 -28.18
C VAL A 567 25.69 32.47 -27.73
N ALA A 568 26.36 33.22 -28.58
CA ALA A 568 27.50 34.05 -28.22
C ALA A 568 27.03 35.37 -27.62
N LEU A 569 27.45 35.68 -26.42
CA LEU A 569 27.04 36.85 -25.68
C LEU A 569 28.02 38.01 -25.88
N LYS A 570 27.54 39.25 -25.75
CA LYS A 570 28.36 40.42 -25.74
C LYS A 570 29.39 40.48 -24.57
N THR A 571 29.19 39.63 -23.55
CA THR A 571 30.15 39.43 -22.45
C THR A 571 31.33 38.59 -22.85
N GLY A 572 31.41 38.09 -24.08
CA GLY A 572 32.50 37.26 -24.58
C GLY A 572 32.34 35.77 -24.28
N VAL A 573 31.24 35.32 -23.67
CA VAL A 573 30.99 33.93 -23.33
C VAL A 573 29.94 33.33 -24.24
N ARG A 574 30.14 32.11 -24.72
CA ARG A 574 29.13 31.33 -25.45
C ARG A 574 28.39 30.44 -24.45
N LEU A 575 27.06 30.67 -24.32
CA LEU A 575 26.18 29.83 -23.49
C LEU A 575 25.40 28.83 -24.32
N ARG A 576 25.28 27.61 -23.79
CA ARG A 576 24.26 26.64 -24.20
C ARG A 576 22.99 26.87 -23.36
N TYR A 577 21.84 26.62 -23.94
CA TYR A 577 20.57 26.71 -23.25
C TYR A 577 19.57 25.68 -23.76
N ALA A 578 18.72 25.17 -22.86
CA ALA A 578 17.51 24.44 -23.20
C ALA A 578 16.34 25.42 -23.32
N TYR A 579 15.42 25.16 -24.24
CA TYR A 579 14.23 25.99 -24.39
C TYR A 579 13.02 25.21 -24.84
N GLN A 580 11.83 25.69 -24.44
CA GLN A 580 10.54 25.11 -24.82
C GLN A 580 9.43 26.17 -24.82
N GLY A 581 8.26 25.82 -25.38
CA GLY A 581 7.04 26.59 -25.32
C GLY A 581 6.82 27.49 -26.52
N ASN A 582 5.94 28.48 -26.34
CA ASN A 582 5.52 29.36 -27.41
C ASN A 582 6.49 30.54 -27.58
N GLU A 583 7.01 30.76 -28.80
CA GLU A 583 7.92 31.88 -29.07
C GLU A 583 7.33 33.27 -28.75
N LYS A 584 6.00 33.41 -28.79
CA LYS A 584 5.27 34.63 -28.40
C LYS A 584 4.78 34.62 -26.95
N GLY A 585 5.12 33.54 -26.18
CA GLY A 585 4.71 33.37 -24.81
C GLY A 585 5.44 34.27 -23.83
N THR A 586 4.94 34.32 -22.57
CA THR A 586 5.61 35.04 -21.47
C THR A 586 6.98 34.45 -21.22
N PRO A 587 8.08 35.24 -21.28
CA PRO A 587 9.42 34.72 -21.08
C PRO A 587 9.67 34.34 -19.63
N VAL A 588 10.27 33.15 -19.42
CA VAL A 588 10.73 32.64 -18.16
C VAL A 588 12.16 32.17 -18.35
N ILE A 589 13.10 32.66 -17.54
CA ILE A 589 14.52 32.26 -17.57
C ILE A 589 14.83 31.58 -16.26
N MET A 590 15.35 30.35 -16.33
CA MET A 590 15.68 29.52 -15.17
C MET A 590 17.20 29.35 -15.06
N LEU A 591 17.71 29.52 -13.83
CA LEU A 591 19.12 29.51 -13.47
C LEU A 591 19.36 28.43 -12.42
N HIS A 592 20.18 27.46 -12.74
CA HIS A 592 20.50 26.31 -11.91
C HIS A 592 21.45 26.64 -10.74
N GLY A 593 21.61 25.70 -9.80
CA GLY A 593 22.50 25.79 -8.64
C GLY A 593 23.98 25.56 -8.97
N TYR A 594 24.80 25.61 -7.92
CA TYR A 594 26.21 25.34 -7.99
C TYR A 594 26.49 23.94 -8.53
N THR A 595 27.35 23.84 -9.54
CA THR A 595 27.76 22.64 -10.29
C THR A 595 26.69 21.91 -11.09
N ASP A 596 25.46 22.42 -11.14
CA ASP A 596 24.37 21.90 -11.95
C ASP A 596 24.49 22.29 -13.43
N SER A 597 23.44 21.99 -14.19
CA SER A 597 23.23 22.41 -15.57
C SER A 597 21.72 22.67 -15.82
N TRP A 598 21.32 22.89 -17.06
CA TRP A 598 19.90 22.93 -17.47
C TRP A 598 19.11 21.71 -16.92
N PHE A 599 19.79 20.57 -16.71
CA PHE A 599 19.19 19.33 -16.27
C PHE A 599 18.53 19.45 -14.88
N SER A 600 18.97 20.41 -14.06
CA SER A 600 18.37 20.72 -12.74
C SER A 600 16.87 20.98 -12.84
N PHE A 601 16.37 21.54 -13.95
CA PHE A 601 14.94 21.79 -14.18
C PHE A 601 14.27 20.73 -15.09
N SER A 602 14.93 19.65 -15.45
CA SER A 602 14.40 18.62 -16.37
C SER A 602 13.12 17.96 -15.88
N ARG A 603 12.91 17.85 -14.57
CA ARG A 603 11.67 17.34 -13.96
C ARG A 603 10.53 18.35 -13.97
N VAL A 604 10.85 19.64 -13.99
CA VAL A 604 9.88 20.76 -13.97
C VAL A 604 9.41 21.14 -15.39
N LEU A 605 10.32 21.16 -16.34
CA LEU A 605 10.03 21.61 -17.73
C LEU A 605 8.80 20.93 -18.35
N PRO A 606 8.63 19.60 -18.29
CA PRO A 606 7.47 18.93 -18.89
C PRO A 606 6.12 19.28 -18.26
N LEU A 607 6.14 19.93 -17.07
CA LEU A 607 4.96 20.28 -16.28
C LEU A 607 4.47 21.72 -16.51
N LEU A 608 5.27 22.53 -17.23
CA LEU A 608 4.95 23.93 -17.49
C LEU A 608 4.04 24.09 -18.72
N ASP A 609 3.07 25.01 -18.61
CA ASP A 609 2.14 25.35 -19.69
C ASP A 609 2.89 25.92 -20.89
N ARG A 610 2.46 25.57 -22.10
CA ARG A 610 2.99 26.06 -23.39
C ARG A 610 2.82 27.53 -23.66
N LYS A 611 1.95 28.21 -22.93
CA LYS A 611 1.78 29.66 -23.04
C LYS A 611 3.04 30.45 -22.64
N TYR A 612 3.96 29.77 -21.88
CA TYR A 612 5.25 30.36 -21.51
C TYR A 612 6.31 30.09 -22.58
N ARG A 613 7.29 31.00 -22.68
CA ARG A 613 8.53 30.85 -23.43
C ARG A 613 9.65 30.60 -22.42
N VAL A 614 9.98 29.37 -22.20
CA VAL A 614 10.91 28.97 -21.09
C VAL A 614 12.30 28.75 -21.64
N TYR A 615 13.29 29.31 -20.95
CA TYR A 615 14.72 29.13 -21.21
C TYR A 615 15.38 28.64 -19.91
N VAL A 616 16.24 27.64 -20.01
CA VAL A 616 17.10 27.17 -18.91
C VAL A 616 18.54 27.28 -19.39
N LEU A 617 19.33 28.14 -18.75
CA LEU A 617 20.70 28.41 -19.18
C LEU A 617 21.65 27.39 -18.53
N ASP A 618 22.56 26.80 -19.33
CA ASP A 618 23.82 26.33 -18.77
C ASP A 618 24.63 27.58 -18.50
N GLN A 619 24.80 27.97 -17.26
CA GLN A 619 25.50 29.21 -16.90
C GLN A 619 27.00 29.10 -17.24
N ARG A 620 27.74 30.22 -17.35
CA ARG A 620 29.22 30.20 -17.62
C ARG A 620 29.92 29.14 -16.73
N GLY A 621 30.79 28.35 -17.32
CA GLY A 621 31.54 27.29 -16.64
C GLY A 621 30.78 25.98 -16.46
N HIS A 622 29.45 25.98 -16.62
CA HIS A 622 28.58 24.83 -16.31
C HIS A 622 28.03 24.15 -17.55
N GLY A 623 27.57 22.89 -17.37
CA GLY A 623 26.97 22.10 -18.45
C GLY A 623 27.84 22.04 -19.69
N ASP A 624 27.29 22.41 -20.84
CA ASP A 624 27.99 22.48 -22.11
C ASP A 624 28.29 23.93 -22.55
N SER A 625 28.19 24.91 -21.66
CA SER A 625 28.61 26.30 -21.88
C SER A 625 30.12 26.47 -21.79
N GLU A 626 30.60 27.58 -22.31
CA GLU A 626 32.04 27.94 -22.31
C GLU A 626 32.55 28.09 -20.88
N ARG A 627 33.82 27.71 -20.68
CA ARG A 627 34.54 27.75 -19.40
C ARG A 627 35.67 28.78 -19.46
N PRO A 628 35.38 30.08 -19.24
CA PRO A 628 36.43 31.08 -19.19
C PRO A 628 37.41 30.83 -18.06
N ALA A 629 38.64 31.30 -18.22
CA ALA A 629 39.69 31.11 -17.20
C ALA A 629 39.44 31.90 -15.89
N SER A 630 38.59 32.93 -15.93
CA SER A 630 38.20 33.79 -14.80
C SER A 630 36.84 34.45 -15.04
N GLY A 631 36.38 35.25 -14.08
CA GLY A 631 35.12 35.98 -14.20
C GLY A 631 33.91 35.17 -13.69
N TYR A 632 34.04 34.61 -12.49
CA TYR A 632 33.02 33.78 -11.86
C TYR A 632 32.35 34.46 -10.65
N ALA A 633 32.43 35.78 -10.52
CA ALA A 633 31.64 36.49 -9.52
C ALA A 633 30.14 36.53 -9.94
N MET A 634 29.20 36.58 -9.00
CA MET A 634 27.78 36.53 -9.23
C MET A 634 27.28 37.63 -10.17
N ARG A 635 27.93 38.80 -10.17
CA ARG A 635 27.63 39.92 -11.06
C ARG A 635 27.96 39.61 -12.53
N GLU A 636 28.98 38.79 -12.81
CA GLU A 636 29.34 38.39 -14.18
C GLU A 636 28.28 37.41 -14.74
N PHE A 637 27.84 36.44 -13.91
CA PHE A 637 26.71 35.57 -14.26
C PHE A 637 25.43 36.38 -14.57
N ALA A 638 25.14 37.41 -13.75
CA ALA A 638 23.98 38.28 -13.97
C ALA A 638 24.12 39.09 -15.28
N SER A 639 25.32 39.55 -15.59
CA SER A 639 25.62 40.24 -16.85
C SER A 639 25.41 39.32 -18.06
N ASP A 640 25.69 38.03 -17.96
CA ASP A 640 25.38 37.03 -18.99
C ASP A 640 23.89 36.86 -19.17
N VAL A 641 23.08 36.82 -18.10
CA VAL A 641 21.63 36.72 -18.21
C VAL A 641 21.06 37.93 -18.91
N VAL A 642 21.48 39.15 -18.60
CA VAL A 642 21.04 40.37 -19.28
C VAL A 642 21.50 40.37 -20.74
N ALA A 643 22.72 39.94 -21.05
CA ALA A 643 23.22 39.80 -22.41
C ALA A 643 22.47 38.71 -23.20
N PHE A 644 22.08 37.64 -22.55
CA PHE A 644 21.22 36.61 -23.11
C PHE A 644 19.83 37.20 -23.50
N MET A 645 19.23 37.96 -22.59
CA MET A 645 17.95 38.64 -22.88
C MET A 645 18.07 39.56 -24.07
N ASP A 646 19.18 40.30 -24.19
CA ASP A 646 19.42 41.19 -25.37
C ASP A 646 19.55 40.38 -26.66
N ALA A 647 20.34 39.31 -26.67
CA ALA A 647 20.54 38.44 -27.82
C ALA A 647 19.24 37.78 -28.28
N MET A 648 18.36 37.38 -27.33
CA MET A 648 17.06 36.75 -27.59
C MET A 648 15.92 37.75 -27.78
N LYS A 649 16.22 39.07 -27.78
CA LYS A 649 15.26 40.18 -27.91
C LYS A 649 14.13 40.10 -26.87
N ILE A 650 14.49 39.70 -25.64
CA ILE A 650 13.57 39.63 -24.52
C ILE A 650 13.62 40.96 -23.77
N LYS A 651 12.51 41.72 -23.79
CA LYS A 651 12.44 42.99 -23.09
C LYS A 651 12.40 42.84 -21.58
N GLU A 652 11.52 41.96 -21.09
CA GLU A 652 11.36 41.63 -19.68
C GLU A 652 11.08 40.14 -19.53
N ALA A 653 11.46 39.51 -18.41
CA ALA A 653 11.22 38.11 -18.13
C ALA A 653 10.91 37.86 -16.64
N THR A 654 10.28 36.71 -16.35
CA THR A 654 10.35 36.12 -15.01
C THR A 654 11.70 35.41 -14.86
N ILE A 655 12.46 35.78 -13.84
CA ILE A 655 13.75 35.13 -13.52
C ILE A 655 13.58 34.18 -12.36
N VAL A 656 13.94 32.93 -12.58
CA VAL A 656 13.84 31.84 -11.58
C VAL A 656 15.26 31.37 -11.28
N GLY A 657 15.68 31.41 -10.03
CA GLY A 657 17.02 30.97 -9.65
C GLY A 657 16.99 29.98 -8.48
N HIS A 658 17.75 28.89 -8.61
CA HIS A 658 17.98 27.92 -7.55
C HIS A 658 19.38 28.05 -6.95
N SER A 659 19.48 28.09 -5.62
CA SER A 659 20.78 28.11 -4.91
C SER A 659 21.71 29.20 -5.46
N MET A 660 22.88 28.87 -6.02
CA MET A 660 23.74 29.81 -6.73
C MET A 660 22.95 30.67 -7.73
N GLY A 661 22.08 30.05 -8.53
CA GLY A 661 21.24 30.77 -9.51
C GLY A 661 20.28 31.77 -8.85
N SER A 662 19.95 31.60 -7.57
CA SER A 662 19.13 32.57 -6.82
C SER A 662 19.91 33.86 -6.49
N PHE A 663 21.21 33.76 -6.21
CA PHE A 663 22.06 34.93 -6.03
C PHE A 663 22.25 35.66 -7.36
N VAL A 664 22.47 34.89 -8.44
CA VAL A 664 22.52 35.48 -9.81
C VAL A 664 21.22 36.20 -10.14
N ALA A 665 20.06 35.60 -9.85
CA ALA A 665 18.74 36.20 -10.10
C ALA A 665 18.52 37.50 -9.29
N GLN A 666 19.00 37.58 -8.04
CA GLN A 666 18.98 38.78 -7.23
C GLN A 666 19.85 39.89 -7.88
N HIS A 667 21.08 39.53 -8.35
CA HIS A 667 21.95 40.48 -9.09
C HIS A 667 21.30 41.01 -10.39
N VAL A 668 20.60 40.13 -11.17
CA VAL A 668 19.85 40.58 -12.36
C VAL A 668 18.78 41.58 -11.97
N ALA A 669 18.00 41.27 -10.91
CA ALA A 669 16.93 42.14 -10.46
C ALA A 669 17.40 43.49 -9.86
N ALA A 670 18.58 43.51 -9.27
CA ALA A 670 19.17 44.75 -8.73
C ALA A 670 19.81 45.60 -9.83
N GLN A 671 20.55 44.97 -10.79
CA GLN A 671 21.27 45.66 -11.86
C GLN A 671 20.38 46.16 -13.00
N ALA A 672 19.27 45.43 -13.29
CA ALA A 672 18.38 45.71 -14.37
C ALA A 672 16.89 45.48 -13.98
N PRO A 673 16.41 46.24 -12.97
CA PRO A 673 15.05 46.01 -12.38
C PRO A 673 13.93 46.09 -13.42
N GLU A 674 14.07 46.93 -14.48
CA GLU A 674 13.11 47.06 -15.57
C GLU A 674 13.06 45.84 -16.49
N ARG A 675 14.02 44.91 -16.36
CA ARG A 675 14.10 43.67 -17.16
C ARG A 675 13.43 42.50 -16.42
N VAL A 676 13.09 42.66 -15.14
CA VAL A 676 12.56 41.58 -14.30
C VAL A 676 11.10 41.81 -13.95
N ARG A 677 10.23 41.10 -14.66
CA ARG A 677 8.78 41.15 -14.44
C ARG A 677 8.37 40.53 -13.07
N ARG A 678 8.95 39.39 -12.73
CA ARG A 678 8.79 38.66 -11.46
C ARG A 678 10.10 37.97 -11.10
N LEU A 679 10.37 37.81 -9.82
CA LEU A 679 11.55 37.14 -9.31
C LEU A 679 11.12 35.89 -8.52
N VAL A 680 11.77 34.76 -8.79
CA VAL A 680 11.54 33.52 -8.05
C VAL A 680 12.87 33.01 -7.53
N LEU A 681 12.96 32.85 -6.21
CA LEU A 681 14.17 32.44 -5.50
C LEU A 681 13.91 31.09 -4.85
N ILE A 682 14.70 30.09 -5.18
CA ILE A 682 14.57 28.73 -4.66
C ILE A 682 15.80 28.44 -3.79
N ALA A 683 15.58 28.05 -2.53
CA ALA A 683 16.65 27.68 -1.62
C ALA A 683 17.78 28.76 -1.58
N THR A 684 17.41 29.94 -1.17
CA THR A 684 18.22 31.17 -1.21
C THR A 684 18.62 31.63 0.20
N ALA A 685 19.53 32.59 0.30
CA ALA A 685 19.92 33.21 1.58
C ALA A 685 20.24 34.69 1.39
N THR A 686 20.43 35.42 2.47
CA THR A 686 20.90 36.81 2.46
C THR A 686 22.35 36.90 2.04
N ASN A 687 23.17 35.94 2.50
CA ASN A 687 24.57 35.75 2.08
C ASN A 687 25.00 34.30 2.37
N VAL A 688 26.09 33.85 1.74
CA VAL A 688 26.62 32.50 1.87
C VAL A 688 27.88 32.46 2.74
N HIS A 689 28.67 33.56 2.79
CA HIS A 689 30.00 33.58 3.37
C HIS A 689 30.01 33.37 4.88
N THR A 690 28.91 33.62 5.59
CA THR A 690 28.78 33.37 7.03
C THR A 690 28.20 31.98 7.36
N ASN A 691 27.79 31.19 6.38
CA ASN A 691 27.25 29.85 6.60
C ASN A 691 28.37 28.83 6.82
N GLU A 692 28.39 28.16 7.97
CA GLU A 692 29.44 27.21 8.36
C GLU A 692 29.57 26.01 7.41
N LEU A 693 28.45 25.49 6.90
CA LEU A 693 28.43 24.37 5.93
C LEU A 693 29.04 24.81 4.59
N ALA A 694 28.71 26.01 4.11
CA ALA A 694 29.31 26.58 2.90
C ALA A 694 30.84 26.82 3.08
N GLN A 695 31.28 27.30 4.24
CA GLN A 695 32.72 27.44 4.55
C GLN A 695 33.42 26.08 4.61
N SER A 696 32.76 25.03 5.13
CA SER A 696 33.31 23.66 5.11
C SER A 696 33.47 23.15 3.69
N LEU A 697 32.41 23.27 2.87
CA LEU A 697 32.42 22.90 1.47
C LEU A 697 33.51 23.67 0.68
N GLN A 698 33.71 24.95 0.95
CA GLN A 698 34.78 25.74 0.34
C GLN A 698 36.18 25.15 0.61
N ARG A 699 36.45 24.69 1.84
CA ARG A 699 37.72 24.03 2.18
C ARG A 699 37.93 22.75 1.38
N GLU A 700 36.87 21.92 1.26
CA GLU A 700 36.91 20.68 0.49
C GLU A 700 37.12 20.95 -1.01
N VAL A 701 36.38 21.93 -1.57
CA VAL A 701 36.46 22.34 -2.98
C VAL A 701 37.84 22.89 -3.33
N ASN A 702 38.46 23.62 -2.40
CA ASN A 702 39.82 24.15 -2.61
C ASN A 702 40.88 23.04 -2.72
N ALA A 703 40.64 21.88 -2.13
CA ALA A 703 41.52 20.71 -2.22
C ALA A 703 41.26 19.83 -3.48
N LEU A 704 40.26 20.13 -4.28
CA LEU A 704 39.91 19.32 -5.48
C LEU A 704 40.95 19.47 -6.59
N SER A 705 41.25 18.39 -7.27
CA SER A 705 42.01 18.30 -8.51
C SER A 705 41.28 17.48 -9.56
N ASP A 706 41.69 17.68 -10.83
CA ASP A 706 41.10 16.89 -11.93
C ASP A 706 41.71 15.48 -12.04
N PRO A 707 40.93 14.44 -12.35
CA PRO A 707 39.46 14.48 -12.49
C PRO A 707 38.78 14.56 -11.11
N ILE A 708 37.62 15.22 -11.04
CA ILE A 708 36.80 15.27 -9.83
C ILE A 708 36.39 13.84 -9.44
N PRO A 709 36.59 13.42 -8.15
CA PRO A 709 36.17 12.09 -7.72
C PRO A 709 34.63 11.91 -7.84
N GLN A 710 34.24 10.84 -8.51
CA GLN A 710 32.79 10.54 -8.73
C GLN A 710 32.01 10.46 -7.41
N LYS A 711 32.64 9.88 -6.36
CA LYS A 711 32.02 9.81 -5.02
C LYS A 711 31.77 11.19 -4.43
N PHE A 712 32.72 12.14 -4.59
CA PHE A 712 32.54 13.50 -4.10
C PHE A 712 31.37 14.20 -4.80
N ALA A 713 31.32 14.13 -6.13
CA ALA A 713 30.20 14.70 -6.90
C ALA A 713 28.84 14.07 -6.53
N HIS A 714 28.83 12.76 -6.31
CA HIS A 714 27.62 12.04 -5.88
C HIS A 714 27.16 12.50 -4.49
N ASP A 715 28.06 12.48 -3.50
CA ASP A 715 27.74 12.81 -2.12
C ASP A 715 27.31 14.29 -2.01
N PHE A 716 27.93 15.18 -2.78
CA PHE A 716 27.51 16.57 -2.89
C PHE A 716 26.06 16.68 -3.39
N GLN A 717 25.69 16.01 -4.48
CA GLN A 717 24.33 16.10 -5.01
C GLN A 717 23.30 15.49 -4.05
N VAL A 718 23.61 14.37 -3.41
CA VAL A 718 22.74 13.74 -2.40
C VAL A 718 22.52 14.67 -1.20
N SER A 719 23.56 15.40 -0.76
CA SER A 719 23.47 16.29 0.40
C SER A 719 22.50 17.48 0.19
N THR A 720 22.11 17.77 -1.04
CA THR A 720 21.14 18.83 -1.37
C THR A 720 19.67 18.42 -1.23
N THR A 721 19.41 17.15 -0.92
CA THR A 721 18.04 16.62 -0.86
C THR A 721 17.73 15.99 0.51
N PHE A 722 16.49 16.08 0.93
CA PHE A 722 15.95 15.38 2.10
C PHE A 722 15.24 14.09 1.70
N GLN A 723 14.48 14.11 0.60
CA GLN A 723 13.79 12.94 0.07
C GLN A 723 14.66 12.20 -0.97
N PRO A 724 14.56 10.86 -1.05
CA PRO A 724 15.28 10.11 -2.06
C PRO A 724 14.83 10.48 -3.47
N LEU A 725 15.79 10.65 -4.39
CA LEU A 725 15.53 10.94 -5.80
C LEU A 725 15.55 9.65 -6.65
N PRO A 726 14.87 9.63 -7.82
CA PRO A 726 15.02 8.55 -8.78
C PRO A 726 16.49 8.36 -9.19
N ASN A 727 16.98 7.11 -9.12
CA ASN A 727 18.40 6.80 -9.33
C ASN A 727 18.93 7.32 -10.68
N GLU A 728 18.17 7.17 -11.77
CA GLU A 728 18.57 7.64 -13.10
C GLU A 728 18.65 9.17 -13.20
N PHE A 729 17.78 9.88 -12.46
CA PHE A 729 17.88 11.33 -12.36
C PHE A 729 19.16 11.73 -11.62
N LEU A 730 19.41 11.15 -10.44
CA LEU A 730 20.60 11.42 -9.64
C LEU A 730 21.90 11.08 -10.40
N LYS A 731 21.92 9.93 -11.07
CA LYS A 731 23.06 9.52 -11.92
C LYS A 731 23.34 10.54 -13.02
N THR A 732 22.31 11.08 -13.67
CA THR A 732 22.46 12.09 -14.71
C THR A 732 22.90 13.43 -14.09
N ALA A 733 22.34 13.86 -12.95
CA ALA A 733 22.75 15.08 -12.24
C ALA A 733 24.23 15.02 -11.86
N VAL A 734 24.69 13.88 -11.32
CA VAL A 734 26.12 13.64 -11.02
C VAL A 734 26.99 13.69 -12.28
N SER A 735 26.51 13.12 -13.39
CA SER A 735 27.23 13.19 -14.67
C SER A 735 27.37 14.61 -15.21
N GLU A 736 26.34 15.45 -15.04
CA GLU A 736 26.39 16.88 -15.38
C GLU A 736 27.39 17.63 -14.49
N THR A 737 27.37 17.36 -13.18
CA THR A 737 28.31 17.90 -12.20
C THR A 737 29.78 17.56 -12.53
N LEU A 738 30.05 16.34 -12.97
CA LEU A 738 31.37 15.86 -13.36
C LEU A 738 31.94 16.50 -14.65
N LYS A 739 31.11 17.23 -15.43
CA LYS A 739 31.60 18.01 -16.57
C LYS A 739 32.47 19.19 -16.17
N LEU A 740 32.38 19.66 -14.93
CA LEU A 740 33.09 20.84 -14.44
C LEU A 740 34.48 20.43 -13.97
N PRO A 741 35.54 21.06 -14.49
CA PRO A 741 36.90 20.84 -13.98
C PRO A 741 37.11 21.56 -12.62
N ALA A 742 38.07 21.10 -11.85
CA ALA A 742 38.34 21.56 -10.49
C ALA A 742 38.52 23.08 -10.36
N HIS A 743 39.14 23.74 -11.37
CA HIS A 743 39.31 25.19 -11.33
C HIS A 743 37.96 25.92 -11.38
N VAL A 744 36.97 25.43 -12.13
CA VAL A 744 35.62 26.04 -12.20
C VAL A 744 34.91 25.88 -10.84
N TRP A 745 35.02 24.69 -10.22
CA TRP A 745 34.49 24.49 -8.87
C TRP A 745 35.04 25.54 -7.91
N ARG A 746 36.40 25.77 -7.87
CA ARG A 746 37.02 26.71 -6.97
C ARG A 746 36.66 28.16 -7.27
N GLU A 747 36.68 28.57 -8.56
CA GLU A 747 36.41 29.96 -8.95
C GLU A 747 34.95 30.35 -8.67
N VAL A 748 33.99 29.45 -8.98
CA VAL A 748 32.57 29.70 -8.70
C VAL A 748 32.33 29.75 -7.19
N MET A 749 32.91 28.83 -6.41
CA MET A 749 32.82 28.83 -4.95
C MET A 749 33.38 30.14 -4.38
N THR A 750 34.54 30.60 -4.86
CA THR A 750 35.13 31.86 -4.47
C THR A 750 34.23 33.04 -4.75
N GLY A 751 33.60 33.06 -5.95
CA GLY A 751 32.62 34.08 -6.32
C GLY A 751 31.38 34.11 -5.43
N MET A 752 30.85 32.95 -5.04
CA MET A 752 29.71 32.86 -4.13
C MET A 752 30.06 33.26 -2.69
N MET A 753 31.23 32.89 -2.24
CA MET A 753 31.72 33.19 -0.88
C MET A 753 32.27 34.64 -0.73
N SER A 754 32.35 35.40 -1.82
CA SER A 754 32.71 36.83 -1.75
C SER A 754 31.61 37.65 -1.06
N PRO A 755 31.95 38.62 -0.21
CA PRO A 755 30.99 39.60 0.29
C PRO A 755 30.20 40.32 -0.82
N GLU A 756 30.83 40.49 -2.01
CA GLU A 756 30.22 41.10 -3.20
C GLU A 756 29.14 40.20 -3.85
N ALA A 757 28.92 38.95 -3.40
CA ALA A 757 27.79 38.13 -3.82
C ALA A 757 26.48 38.62 -3.26
N SER A 758 26.46 39.43 -2.23
CA SER A 758 25.27 40.11 -1.70
C SER A 758 24.92 41.34 -2.53
N VAL A 759 23.65 41.64 -2.69
CA VAL A 759 23.11 42.77 -3.47
C VAL A 759 22.41 43.77 -2.57
N ALA A 760 22.34 45.04 -3.04
CA ALA A 760 21.46 46.07 -2.50
C ALA A 760 19.98 45.71 -2.77
N ARG A 761 19.32 45.03 -1.84
CA ARG A 761 17.98 44.45 -2.04
C ARG A 761 16.89 45.50 -2.18
N GLU A 762 17.12 46.71 -1.65
CA GLU A 762 16.23 47.86 -1.85
C GLU A 762 16.06 48.23 -3.31
N GLN A 763 16.95 47.82 -4.19
CA GLN A 763 16.86 48.02 -5.65
C GLN A 763 15.96 47.01 -6.34
N ILE A 764 15.60 45.90 -5.66
CA ILE A 764 14.74 44.87 -6.20
C ILE A 764 13.25 45.26 -6.04
N THR A 765 12.66 45.71 -7.14
CA THR A 765 11.26 46.20 -7.13
C THR A 765 10.26 45.16 -7.66
N ALA A 766 10.73 44.08 -8.27
CA ALA A 766 9.88 43.01 -8.81
C ALA A 766 9.12 42.25 -7.71
N PRO A 767 7.88 41.85 -7.94
CA PRO A 767 7.19 40.87 -7.08
C PRO A 767 8.03 39.60 -6.97
N THR A 768 8.27 39.15 -5.74
CA THR A 768 9.21 38.06 -5.45
C THR A 768 8.53 36.92 -4.72
N LEU A 769 8.74 35.69 -5.19
CA LEU A 769 8.33 34.48 -4.51
C LEU A 769 9.56 33.68 -4.07
N ILE A 770 9.66 33.39 -2.78
CA ILE A 770 10.75 32.62 -2.19
C ILE A 770 10.21 31.21 -1.89
N PHE A 771 10.87 30.18 -2.39
CA PHE A 771 10.61 28.79 -2.06
C PHE A 771 11.67 28.25 -1.14
N TRP A 772 11.28 27.63 -0.04
CA TRP A 772 12.17 27.07 0.96
C TRP A 772 11.67 25.73 1.49
N GLY A 773 12.57 24.73 1.56
CA GLY A 773 12.33 23.45 2.18
C GLY A 773 12.67 23.50 3.66
N ASP A 774 11.87 22.91 4.53
CA ASP A 774 12.07 22.97 5.98
C ASP A 774 13.29 22.15 6.47
N HIS A 775 13.89 21.34 5.59
CA HIS A 775 15.16 20.63 5.78
C HIS A 775 16.30 21.20 4.91
N ASP A 776 16.17 22.45 4.44
CA ASP A 776 17.25 23.14 3.74
C ASP A 776 18.39 23.50 4.71
N PHE A 777 19.65 23.45 4.26
CA PHE A 777 20.78 23.89 5.06
C PHE A 777 20.86 25.41 5.25
N PHE A 778 20.12 26.22 4.48
CA PHE A 778 19.87 27.62 4.81
C PHE A 778 18.73 27.71 5.82
N PRO A 779 18.95 28.29 7.01
CA PRO A 779 17.97 28.27 8.07
C PRO A 779 16.76 29.17 7.76
N ARG A 780 15.64 28.94 8.43
CA ARG A 780 14.42 29.72 8.32
C ARG A 780 14.66 31.23 8.56
N SER A 781 15.54 31.58 9.45
CA SER A 781 15.89 32.98 9.76
C SER A 781 16.45 33.76 8.56
N GLU A 782 17.16 33.10 7.64
CA GLU A 782 17.61 33.69 6.38
C GLU A 782 16.46 34.04 5.46
N GLN A 783 15.44 33.18 5.41
CA GLN A 783 14.22 33.38 4.61
C GLN A 783 13.40 34.55 5.17
N ASP A 784 13.23 34.60 6.48
CA ASP A 784 12.50 35.69 7.17
C ASP A 784 13.23 37.03 6.97
N ALA A 785 14.57 37.03 7.00
CA ALA A 785 15.39 38.22 6.71
C ALA A 785 15.23 38.69 5.26
N LEU A 786 15.12 37.75 4.28
CA LEU A 786 14.89 38.08 2.88
C LEU A 786 13.49 38.67 2.66
N VAL A 787 12.46 38.08 3.27
CA VAL A 787 11.11 38.64 3.19
C VAL A 787 11.06 40.06 3.77
N ALA A 788 11.74 40.29 4.89
CA ALA A 788 11.83 41.61 5.50
C ALA A 788 12.60 42.63 4.62
N ALA A 789 13.60 42.19 3.86
CA ALA A 789 14.43 43.05 3.01
C ALA A 789 13.83 43.31 1.63
N LEU A 790 12.84 42.50 1.17
CA LEU A 790 12.22 42.61 -0.15
C LEU A 790 10.74 43.00 0.00
N PRO A 791 10.34 44.26 -0.32
CA PRO A 791 9.00 44.80 0.01
C PRO A 791 7.79 44.10 -0.61
N LYS A 792 8.02 43.26 -1.65
CA LYS A 792 6.98 42.51 -2.37
C LYS A 792 7.28 41.01 -2.38
N ALA A 793 7.92 40.50 -1.30
CA ALA A 793 8.29 39.09 -1.22
C ALA A 793 7.22 38.29 -0.44
N GLU A 794 6.94 37.10 -0.97
CA GLU A 794 6.16 36.07 -0.30
C GLU A 794 7.02 34.83 -0.09
N LEU A 795 6.90 34.17 1.06
CA LEU A 795 7.61 32.93 1.37
C LEU A 795 6.64 31.74 1.28
N LYS A 796 7.03 30.73 0.51
CA LYS A 796 6.34 29.46 0.45
C LYS A 796 7.22 28.35 1.00
N VAL A 797 6.75 27.71 2.08
CA VAL A 797 7.45 26.62 2.77
C VAL A 797 6.99 25.27 2.24
N TYR A 798 7.94 24.37 1.98
CA TYR A 798 7.73 22.99 1.58
C TYR A 798 8.12 22.09 2.74
N ALA A 799 7.15 21.35 3.28
CA ALA A 799 7.38 20.41 4.38
C ALA A 799 8.13 19.15 3.88
N ASP A 800 8.94 18.58 4.76
CA ASP A 800 9.74 17.37 4.50
C ASP A 800 10.55 17.46 3.20
N THR A 801 11.24 18.59 2.97
CA THR A 801 11.91 18.89 1.70
C THR A 801 13.24 19.60 1.93
N GLY A 802 14.27 19.18 1.20
CA GLY A 802 15.61 19.72 1.29
C GLY A 802 15.86 20.96 0.41
N HIS A 803 17.15 21.23 0.16
CA HIS A 803 17.64 22.37 -0.62
C HIS A 803 17.18 22.33 -2.10
N ALA A 804 17.17 21.14 -2.72
CA ALA A 804 16.76 20.96 -4.12
C ALA A 804 15.25 20.62 -4.24
N LEU A 805 14.37 21.40 -3.60
CA LEU A 805 12.93 21.16 -3.49
C LEU A 805 12.22 20.95 -4.85
N HIS A 806 12.68 21.58 -5.93
CA HIS A 806 12.16 21.41 -7.29
C HIS A 806 12.54 20.04 -7.90
N TRP A 807 13.55 19.36 -7.34
CA TRP A 807 13.85 17.96 -7.64
C TRP A 807 12.95 17.00 -6.87
N GLU A 808 12.68 17.30 -5.61
CA GLU A 808 11.90 16.43 -4.71
C GLU A 808 10.39 16.54 -4.95
N ARG A 809 9.88 17.77 -5.23
CA ARG A 809 8.45 18.09 -5.42
C ARG A 809 8.18 18.81 -6.75
N PRO A 810 8.59 18.27 -7.91
CA PRO A 810 8.51 19.00 -9.20
C PRO A 810 7.08 19.38 -9.61
N GLU A 811 6.07 18.55 -9.31
CA GLU A 811 4.67 18.81 -9.63
C GLU A 811 4.12 19.98 -8.81
N GLN A 812 4.38 19.97 -7.50
CA GLN A 812 3.98 21.05 -6.61
C GLN A 812 4.69 22.34 -6.98
N PHE A 813 5.99 22.28 -7.21
CA PHE A 813 6.79 23.44 -7.62
C PHE A 813 6.29 24.05 -8.94
N ALA A 814 6.04 23.23 -9.97
CA ALA A 814 5.53 23.71 -11.27
C ALA A 814 4.14 24.36 -11.13
N ALA A 815 3.25 23.81 -10.29
CA ALA A 815 1.91 24.37 -10.03
C ALA A 815 2.02 25.74 -9.34
N ASP A 816 2.84 25.85 -8.30
CA ASP A 816 3.01 27.06 -7.52
C ASP A 816 3.73 28.17 -8.32
N LEU A 817 4.75 27.77 -9.10
CA LEU A 817 5.43 28.68 -10.03
C LEU A 817 4.44 29.28 -11.03
N GLN A 818 3.61 28.45 -11.67
CA GLN A 818 2.62 28.89 -12.65
C GLN A 818 1.53 29.78 -12.03
N ALA A 819 1.11 29.49 -10.79
CA ALA A 819 0.17 30.34 -10.07
C ALA A 819 0.75 31.74 -9.83
N PHE A 820 2.04 31.83 -9.51
CA PHE A 820 2.72 33.12 -9.28
C PHE A 820 2.98 33.89 -10.57
N ILE A 821 3.39 33.24 -11.68
CA ILE A 821 3.76 33.94 -12.92
C ILE A 821 2.57 34.29 -13.82
N ASN A 822 1.38 33.76 -13.54
CA ASN A 822 0.12 34.18 -14.19
C ASN A 822 -0.35 35.54 -13.65
#